data_18df83ef0d2a66858fb756d6a2a4cf94
#
_entry.id   18df83ef0d2a66858fb756d6a2a4cf94
#
_cell.length_a   1.000
_cell.length_b   1.000
_cell.length_c   1.000
_cell.angle_alpha   90.00
_cell.angle_beta   90.00
_cell.angle_gamma   90.00
#
_symmetry.space_group_name_H-M   'P 1'
#
loop_
_entity.id
_entity.type
_entity.pdbx_description
1 polymer ?
#
loop_
_entity_poly.entity_id
_entity_poly.type
_entity_poly.pdbx_seq_one_letter_code
_entity_poly.pdbx_strand_id
1 'polypeptide(L)'
;RLSYDDSDFHYRIRQISYNGSSVVFSYTSRKDPLISFCGGYKVYESQLLNSISCNFGTQNLGTYSLSYTTQNNVSLLTKVDYAANGKSYNPLLFMYGEGKASGFTKSTTQLYEWYVADNPSSIKVTRGKFDYDSDADGLIALPNLNPYWKHYRNSTMFRHSQNRFENKYTGDEKIFLYAGLNDSWASAMPNLKTELGFVDILCADIEGKQEEYVIKINDLVVNDNDQVTFTVYRSNLYTGLGKLYSRTYSFPTVYKDADGKKSIQPKFYYTGDFNGDGKMEILAVSVHQPFGDTSKPSKCYIFDLPNNKILYQGHVLPFNVEFVGVQQLDPKAAANHTDKLLAMDYDGDGKTDLCHINENGVNVYTFDAVGSSISARKVMTYTGLNKGGLENRDILVGEYNGDGMMDLLVSPASTSGGGYSWTMYNSMGNGLFSKSSFSGTFKSSQDNTGFIVQDINGDGKTDLVKYDTSGFFTYLAKDNNVGSSVSYDSYPTSKSVLVPTDINGHNNFSQMVCLKDGKVTKYSFTRNDTKESMMTGLVNSLGVVEKNEYHFINETENIFNVYTKGYDAQFPYVNIQEPLAVINATETYMNGNLVDNNYYTYRNAVFHRQGLGFRGFEQITHTDKRGYSTVQTFKPYKFSLPESEISPELEKHYTYAVSTQSNKISKILLTEKVEKDLLKGFTATSTYTYDTYGFPTSENISYSDGYNVKYTNTYSSYSTVTDGYNLGYLTDRTITKTKGNSTYSEREYIPAQTKRQPFVKVYYING
;
A
#
# COMPACT_ATOMS: atom_id res chain seq x y z
N ARG A 1 -33.63 15.46 15.57
CA ARG A 1 -32.96 14.41 16.34
C ARG A 1 -32.34 13.41 15.39
N LEU A 2 -31.09 13.03 15.65
CA LEU A 2 -30.40 11.93 14.96
C LEU A 2 -30.36 10.75 15.92
N SER A 3 -30.57 9.53 15.42
CA SER A 3 -30.28 8.29 16.12
C SER A 3 -29.37 7.43 15.26
N TYR A 4 -28.50 6.68 15.92
CA TYR A 4 -27.48 5.85 15.31
C TYR A 4 -27.61 4.41 15.78
N ASP A 5 -27.14 3.50 14.97
CA ASP A 5 -26.81 2.12 15.32
C ASP A 5 -25.28 2.07 15.55
N ASP A 6 -24.88 1.53 16.70
CA ASP A 6 -23.48 1.41 17.13
C ASP A 6 -23.14 -0.04 17.54
N SER A 7 -23.93 -0.99 17.08
CA SER A 7 -23.84 -2.39 17.54
C SER A 7 -22.51 -3.08 17.21
N ASP A 8 -21.74 -2.58 16.26
CA ASP A 8 -20.45 -3.13 15.80
C ASP A 8 -19.31 -2.10 15.74
N PHE A 9 -19.37 -1.09 16.63
CA PHE A 9 -18.43 0.03 16.69
C PHE A 9 -18.42 0.94 15.45
N HIS A 10 -19.33 0.72 14.51
CA HIS A 10 -19.54 1.60 13.37
C HIS A 10 -20.85 2.37 13.54
N TYR A 11 -20.75 3.71 13.66
CA TYR A 11 -21.92 4.59 13.86
C TYR A 11 -22.69 4.78 12.56
N ARG A 12 -23.75 4.00 12.35
CA ARG A 12 -24.65 4.15 11.20
C ARG A 12 -25.87 4.98 11.58
N ILE A 13 -26.24 5.94 10.72
CA ILE A 13 -27.45 6.69 10.94
C ILE A 13 -28.68 5.78 10.80
N ARG A 14 -29.49 5.72 11.83
CA ARG A 14 -30.74 4.93 11.85
C ARG A 14 -31.96 5.76 11.53
N GLN A 15 -32.00 7.00 12.06
CA GLN A 15 -33.14 7.86 11.83
C GLN A 15 -32.77 9.34 12.01
N ILE A 16 -33.35 10.15 11.11
CA ILE A 16 -33.38 11.60 11.23
C ILE A 16 -34.84 12.00 11.50
N SER A 17 -35.11 12.71 12.60
CA SER A 17 -36.44 13.18 12.94
C SER A 17 -36.45 14.69 13.13
N TYR A 18 -37.43 15.36 12.51
CA TYR A 18 -37.63 16.79 12.65
C TYR A 18 -39.11 17.14 12.36
N ASN A 19 -39.68 17.99 13.16
CA ASN A 19 -41.00 18.57 12.98
C ASN A 19 -42.10 17.61 12.47
N GLY A 20 -42.25 16.45 13.14
CA GLY A 20 -43.23 15.41 12.76
C GLY A 20 -42.83 14.52 11.60
N SER A 21 -41.75 14.86 10.90
CA SER A 21 -41.20 14.05 9.82
C SER A 21 -40.07 13.16 10.29
N SER A 22 -39.85 12.02 9.62
CA SER A 22 -38.70 11.17 9.85
C SER A 22 -38.17 10.56 8.54
N VAL A 23 -36.85 10.41 8.49
CA VAL A 23 -36.17 9.59 7.49
C VAL A 23 -35.54 8.43 8.24
N VAL A 24 -35.94 7.21 7.88
CA VAL A 24 -35.51 5.97 8.51
C VAL A 24 -34.64 5.17 7.55
N PHE A 25 -33.48 4.74 8.05
CA PHE A 25 -32.50 3.95 7.31
C PHE A 25 -32.54 2.51 7.85
N SER A 26 -32.66 1.53 6.98
CA SER A 26 -32.55 0.13 7.34
C SER A 26 -31.35 -0.51 6.66
N TYR A 27 -30.75 -1.48 7.33
CA TYR A 27 -29.53 -2.13 6.90
C TYR A 27 -29.72 -3.65 6.83
N THR A 28 -28.89 -4.30 6.02
CA THR A 28 -28.81 -5.75 5.91
C THR A 28 -27.33 -6.18 6.00
N SER A 29 -27.07 -7.37 6.48
CA SER A 29 -25.70 -7.87 6.59
C SER A 29 -25.04 -8.00 5.22
N ARG A 30 -23.80 -7.54 5.11
CA ARG A 30 -23.00 -7.73 3.91
C ARG A 30 -22.20 -9.05 3.99
N LYS A 31 -22.02 -9.67 2.83
CA LYS A 31 -21.26 -10.92 2.71
C LYS A 31 -19.77 -10.71 2.63
N ASP A 32 -19.35 -9.51 2.29
CA ASP A 32 -18.00 -9.03 2.07
C ASP A 32 -17.67 -7.88 3.04
N PRO A 33 -17.53 -8.13 4.36
CA PRO A 33 -17.25 -7.05 5.30
C PRO A 33 -16.00 -6.29 4.91
N LEU A 34 -16.08 -4.96 4.90
CA LEU A 34 -14.92 -4.11 4.65
C LEU A 34 -14.17 -3.87 5.95
N ILE A 35 -12.87 -4.06 5.90
CA ILE A 35 -11.97 -3.81 7.02
C ILE A 35 -11.07 -2.65 6.62
N SER A 36 -10.95 -1.68 7.49
CA SER A 36 -10.01 -0.56 7.34
C SER A 36 -9.48 -0.16 8.70
N PHE A 37 -8.38 0.59 8.70
CA PHE A 37 -7.80 1.12 9.94
C PHE A 37 -7.80 2.63 9.89
N CYS A 38 -8.26 3.27 10.97
CA CYS A 38 -8.26 4.71 11.13
C CYS A 38 -7.63 5.07 12.47
N GLY A 39 -6.47 5.73 12.44
CA GLY A 39 -5.75 6.10 13.65
C GLY A 39 -5.34 4.92 14.54
N GLY A 40 -5.05 3.76 13.94
CA GLY A 40 -4.70 2.52 14.64
C GLY A 40 -5.91 1.71 15.15
N TYR A 41 -7.14 2.16 14.88
CA TYR A 41 -8.35 1.44 15.24
C TYR A 41 -8.96 0.76 14.03
N LYS A 42 -9.29 -0.53 14.18
CA LYS A 42 -10.00 -1.31 13.15
C LYS A 42 -11.43 -0.78 12.99
N VAL A 43 -11.78 -0.40 11.77
CA VAL A 43 -13.15 -0.06 11.36
C VAL A 43 -13.70 -1.22 10.56
N TYR A 44 -14.83 -1.75 10.99
CA TYR A 44 -15.45 -2.94 10.41
C TYR A 44 -16.83 -2.61 9.86
N GLU A 45 -16.98 -2.54 8.52
CA GLU A 45 -18.24 -2.26 7.86
C GLU A 45 -18.94 -3.58 7.48
N SER A 46 -19.87 -4.01 8.32
CA SER A 46 -20.56 -5.31 8.21
C SER A 46 -21.97 -5.23 7.60
N GLN A 47 -22.44 -4.03 7.26
CA GLN A 47 -23.81 -3.82 6.83
C GLN A 47 -23.90 -3.06 5.50
N LEU A 48 -24.92 -3.38 4.70
CA LEU A 48 -25.33 -2.66 3.52
C LEU A 48 -26.60 -1.88 3.80
N LEU A 49 -26.71 -0.66 3.26
CA LEU A 49 -27.96 0.09 3.33
C LEU A 49 -29.01 -0.60 2.46
N ASN A 50 -30.10 -1.01 3.07
CA ASN A 50 -31.18 -1.77 2.42
C ASN A 50 -32.32 -0.86 1.95
N SER A 51 -32.75 0.09 2.79
CA SER A 51 -33.80 1.04 2.38
C SER A 51 -33.72 2.36 3.14
N ILE A 52 -34.33 3.40 2.54
CA ILE A 52 -34.53 4.71 3.13
C ILE A 52 -36.02 5.03 3.02
N SER A 53 -36.69 5.19 4.16
CA SER A 53 -38.13 5.53 4.20
C SER A 53 -38.34 6.94 4.74
N CYS A 54 -39.09 7.74 4.00
CA CYS A 54 -39.49 9.09 4.37
C CYS A 54 -40.95 9.05 4.92
N ASN A 55 -41.15 9.56 6.14
CA ASN A 55 -42.46 9.51 6.80
C ASN A 55 -42.85 10.87 7.35
N PHE A 56 -44.15 11.12 7.43
CA PHE A 56 -44.76 12.24 8.17
C PHE A 56 -45.78 11.64 9.17
N GLY A 57 -45.53 11.80 10.47
CA GLY A 57 -46.27 11.05 11.48
C GLY A 57 -46.14 9.55 11.22
N THR A 58 -47.30 8.89 11.05
CA THR A 58 -47.40 7.45 10.71
C THR A 58 -47.51 7.18 9.20
N GLN A 59 -47.65 8.23 8.39
CA GLN A 59 -47.78 8.11 6.93
C GLN A 59 -46.43 7.97 6.27
N ASN A 60 -46.23 6.90 5.47
CA ASN A 60 -45.07 6.77 4.60
C ASN A 60 -45.29 7.64 3.36
N LEU A 61 -44.36 8.57 3.11
CA LEU A 61 -44.36 9.47 1.96
C LEU A 61 -43.65 8.85 0.74
N GLY A 62 -42.73 7.94 0.98
CA GLY A 62 -41.99 7.24 -0.04
C GLY A 62 -40.84 6.45 0.52
N THR A 63 -40.42 5.42 -0.20
CA THR A 63 -39.34 4.52 0.18
C THR A 63 -38.41 4.27 -1.00
N TYR A 64 -37.13 4.44 -0.77
CA TYR A 64 -36.05 3.97 -1.65
C TYR A 64 -35.65 2.57 -1.19
N SER A 65 -35.59 1.60 -2.10
CA SER A 65 -35.12 0.24 -1.85
C SER A 65 -33.87 -0.02 -2.69
N LEU A 66 -32.82 -0.53 -2.06
CA LEU A 66 -31.52 -0.78 -2.67
C LEU A 66 -31.33 -2.29 -2.88
N SER A 67 -30.97 -2.69 -4.09
CA SER A 67 -30.71 -4.09 -4.46
C SER A 67 -29.23 -4.28 -4.79
N TYR A 68 -28.68 -5.37 -4.32
CA TYR A 68 -27.25 -5.71 -4.49
C TYR A 68 -27.08 -7.04 -5.18
N THR A 69 -26.00 -7.20 -5.92
CA THR A 69 -25.47 -8.50 -6.35
C THR A 69 -24.09 -8.70 -5.74
N THR A 70 -23.62 -9.94 -5.71
CA THR A 70 -22.26 -10.25 -5.31
C THR A 70 -21.49 -10.75 -6.53
N GLN A 71 -20.41 -10.06 -6.87
CA GLN A 71 -19.51 -10.44 -7.96
C GLN A 71 -18.09 -10.50 -7.38
N ASN A 72 -17.41 -11.64 -7.52
CA ASN A 72 -16.05 -11.88 -6.99
C ASN A 72 -15.90 -11.47 -5.51
N ASN A 73 -16.91 -11.82 -4.70
CA ASN A 73 -17.04 -11.47 -3.28
C ASN A 73 -17.18 -9.97 -2.97
N VAL A 74 -17.43 -9.13 -3.95
CA VAL A 74 -17.72 -7.71 -3.75
C VAL A 74 -19.21 -7.48 -3.89
N SER A 75 -19.84 -6.83 -2.90
CA SER A 75 -21.24 -6.41 -2.95
C SER A 75 -21.38 -5.18 -3.81
N LEU A 76 -22.10 -5.30 -4.92
CA LEU A 76 -22.32 -4.23 -5.91
C LEU A 76 -23.78 -3.79 -5.88
N LEU A 77 -24.02 -2.48 -5.76
CA LEU A 77 -25.37 -1.90 -5.85
C LEU A 77 -25.84 -1.93 -7.30
N THR A 78 -26.86 -2.73 -7.61
CA THR A 78 -27.33 -2.89 -8.98
C THR A 78 -28.57 -2.05 -9.30
N LYS A 79 -29.34 -1.69 -8.26
CA LYS A 79 -30.64 -1.04 -8.49
C LYS A 79 -31.05 -0.22 -7.27
N VAL A 80 -31.64 0.96 -7.54
CA VAL A 80 -32.39 1.75 -6.55
C VAL A 80 -33.81 1.95 -7.07
N ASP A 81 -34.77 1.37 -6.39
CA ASP A 81 -36.20 1.56 -6.63
C ASP A 81 -36.73 2.69 -5.76
N TYR A 82 -37.69 3.46 -6.26
CA TYR A 82 -38.45 4.41 -5.48
C TYR A 82 -39.94 4.13 -5.62
N ALA A 83 -40.63 4.05 -4.49
CA ALA A 83 -42.08 3.89 -4.45
C ALA A 83 -42.71 4.92 -3.50
N ALA A 84 -43.81 5.53 -3.92
CA ALA A 84 -44.58 6.50 -3.15
C ALA A 84 -46.07 6.43 -3.51
N ASN A 85 -46.95 6.58 -2.55
CA ASN A 85 -48.40 6.62 -2.76
C ASN A 85 -48.94 5.39 -3.53
N GLY A 86 -48.38 4.21 -3.29
CA GLY A 86 -48.76 2.98 -3.98
C GLY A 86 -48.30 2.85 -5.43
N LYS A 87 -47.48 3.77 -5.91
CA LYS A 87 -46.87 3.77 -7.26
C LYS A 87 -45.38 3.53 -7.15
N SER A 88 -44.84 2.73 -8.07
CA SER A 88 -43.41 2.58 -8.28
C SER A 88 -42.96 3.45 -9.47
N TYR A 89 -41.80 4.06 -9.33
CA TYR A 89 -41.19 4.86 -10.39
C TYR A 89 -40.11 4.03 -11.10
N ASN A 90 -39.69 4.44 -12.28
CA ASN A 90 -38.58 3.77 -12.96
C ASN A 90 -37.32 3.81 -12.10
N PRO A 91 -36.64 2.68 -11.99
CA PRO A 91 -35.46 2.59 -11.14
C PRO A 91 -34.25 3.30 -11.71
N LEU A 92 -33.27 3.57 -10.85
CA LEU A 92 -31.89 3.80 -11.20
C LEU A 92 -31.19 2.45 -11.26
N LEU A 93 -30.54 2.12 -12.39
CA LEU A 93 -29.84 0.88 -12.64
C LEU A 93 -28.34 1.12 -12.78
N PHE A 94 -27.51 0.29 -12.14
CA PHE A 94 -26.06 0.34 -12.21
C PHE A 94 -25.53 -0.85 -13.01
N MET A 95 -24.58 -0.59 -13.89
CA MET A 95 -23.90 -1.59 -14.72
C MET A 95 -22.45 -1.72 -14.27
N TYR A 96 -21.97 -2.94 -14.20
CA TYR A 96 -20.61 -3.26 -13.78
C TYR A 96 -19.91 -4.11 -14.83
N GLY A 97 -18.59 -3.99 -14.89
CA GLY A 97 -17.76 -4.84 -15.72
C GLY A 97 -17.72 -6.26 -15.20
N GLU A 98 -17.75 -7.23 -16.12
CA GLU A 98 -17.53 -8.64 -15.82
C GLU A 98 -16.06 -8.95 -16.05
N GLY A 99 -15.37 -9.47 -15.03
CA GLY A 99 -13.99 -9.92 -15.15
C GLY A 99 -13.91 -11.35 -15.69
N LYS A 100 -12.98 -11.58 -16.59
CA LYS A 100 -12.59 -12.92 -17.04
C LYS A 100 -11.08 -13.04 -17.00
N ALA A 101 -10.55 -13.84 -16.09
CA ALA A 101 -9.14 -14.20 -16.12
C ALA A 101 -8.85 -14.94 -17.44
N SER A 102 -7.96 -14.38 -18.27
CA SER A 102 -7.72 -14.89 -19.62
C SER A 102 -6.40 -15.64 -19.79
N GLY A 103 -5.57 -15.73 -18.78
CA GLY A 103 -4.30 -16.45 -18.80
C GLY A 103 -3.07 -15.56 -18.94
N PHE A 104 -1.93 -16.17 -19.24
CA PHE A 104 -0.66 -15.46 -19.44
C PHE A 104 -0.30 -15.34 -20.92
N THR A 105 0.25 -14.19 -21.31
CA THR A 105 1.06 -14.08 -22.53
C THR A 105 2.50 -14.48 -22.22
N LYS A 106 3.20 -14.96 -23.24
CA LYS A 106 4.56 -15.49 -23.11
C LYS A 106 5.46 -14.89 -24.19
N SER A 107 6.60 -14.36 -23.80
CA SER A 107 7.69 -14.00 -24.71
C SER A 107 9.00 -14.61 -24.24
N THR A 108 9.88 -14.99 -25.18
CA THR A 108 11.17 -15.62 -24.83
C THR A 108 12.31 -14.93 -25.57
N THR A 109 13.32 -14.54 -24.83
CA THR A 109 14.55 -13.93 -25.33
C THR A 109 15.74 -14.85 -25.09
N GLN A 110 16.59 -15.06 -26.10
CA GLN A 110 17.82 -15.87 -25.99
C GLN A 110 18.93 -15.01 -25.40
N LEU A 111 19.62 -15.53 -24.38
CA LEU A 111 20.80 -14.93 -23.77
C LEU A 111 22.03 -15.70 -24.16
N TYR A 112 22.99 -15.06 -24.80
CA TYR A 112 24.13 -15.75 -25.40
C TYR A 112 25.24 -16.18 -24.44
N GLU A 113 25.36 -15.56 -23.27
CA GLU A 113 26.50 -15.78 -22.37
C GLU A 113 26.14 -16.38 -21.01
N TRP A 114 24.85 -16.63 -20.78
CA TRP A 114 24.43 -17.09 -19.48
C TRP A 114 24.13 -18.58 -19.47
N TYR A 115 24.96 -19.31 -18.79
CA TYR A 115 24.78 -20.74 -18.56
C TYR A 115 24.22 -20.95 -17.15
N VAL A 116 22.99 -21.40 -17.06
CA VAL A 116 22.43 -21.91 -15.82
C VAL A 116 23.05 -23.27 -15.57
N ALA A 117 23.87 -23.38 -14.54
CA ALA A 117 24.40 -24.64 -14.09
C ALA A 117 23.29 -25.69 -13.89
N ASP A 118 23.63 -26.94 -13.90
CA ASP A 118 22.72 -28.11 -13.86
C ASP A 118 21.70 -28.11 -12.68
N ASN A 119 21.77 -27.15 -11.78
CA ASN A 119 20.86 -27.04 -10.64
C ASN A 119 20.35 -25.60 -10.47
N PRO A 120 19.05 -25.29 -10.69
CA PRO A 120 18.46 -23.96 -10.50
C PRO A 120 18.50 -23.49 -9.04
N SER A 121 18.63 -24.41 -8.08
CA SER A 121 18.86 -24.04 -6.67
C SER A 121 20.24 -23.42 -6.43
N SER A 122 21.13 -23.44 -7.43
CA SER A 122 22.45 -22.80 -7.38
C SER A 122 22.47 -21.34 -7.82
N ILE A 123 21.31 -20.77 -8.18
CA ILE A 123 21.20 -19.37 -8.63
C ILE A 123 20.40 -18.57 -7.62
N LYS A 124 20.97 -17.45 -7.19
CA LYS A 124 20.22 -16.41 -6.50
C LYS A 124 19.87 -15.30 -7.48
N VAL A 125 18.62 -14.91 -7.53
CA VAL A 125 18.19 -13.75 -8.29
C VAL A 125 17.61 -12.74 -7.33
N THR A 126 18.10 -11.50 -7.42
CA THR A 126 17.60 -10.36 -6.68
C THR A 126 17.03 -9.37 -7.68
N ARG A 127 15.84 -8.86 -7.42
CA ARG A 127 15.21 -7.81 -8.23
C ARG A 127 15.36 -6.46 -7.55
N GLY A 128 15.27 -5.40 -8.31
CA GLY A 128 15.19 -4.04 -7.80
C GLY A 128 14.78 -3.04 -8.87
N LYS A 129 14.18 -1.94 -8.44
CA LYS A 129 13.88 -0.77 -9.26
C LYS A 129 15.15 0.09 -9.35
N PHE A 130 15.96 -0.12 -10.37
CA PHE A 130 17.30 0.46 -10.45
C PHE A 130 17.35 1.79 -11.17
N ASP A 131 16.27 2.23 -11.75
CA ASP A 131 16.19 3.56 -12.35
C ASP A 131 14.95 4.33 -11.89
N TYR A 132 15.15 5.62 -11.80
CA TYR A 132 14.13 6.56 -11.37
C TYR A 132 13.07 6.82 -12.45
N ASP A 133 13.41 6.57 -13.71
CA ASP A 133 12.61 7.04 -14.84
C ASP A 133 11.67 5.98 -15.43
N SER A 134 11.95 4.69 -15.25
CA SER A 134 11.24 3.63 -15.96
C SER A 134 10.29 2.81 -15.12
N ASP A 135 10.40 2.87 -13.80
CA ASP A 135 9.70 1.99 -12.85
C ASP A 135 9.88 0.46 -13.12
N ALA A 136 10.66 0.09 -14.13
CA ALA A 136 10.92 -1.30 -14.50
C ALA A 136 11.90 -1.98 -13.56
N ASP A 137 11.62 -3.23 -13.20
CA ASP A 137 12.54 -4.05 -12.41
C ASP A 137 13.78 -4.45 -13.23
N GLY A 138 14.94 -4.32 -12.60
CA GLY A 138 16.15 -5.02 -13.02
C GLY A 138 16.34 -6.31 -12.23
N LEU A 139 17.07 -7.27 -12.80
CA LEU A 139 17.39 -8.53 -12.15
C LEU A 139 18.91 -8.69 -12.02
N ILE A 140 19.37 -9.03 -10.82
CA ILE A 140 20.75 -9.42 -10.57
C ILE A 140 20.79 -10.93 -10.31
N ALA A 141 21.46 -11.65 -11.18
CA ALA A 141 21.63 -13.10 -11.06
C ALA A 141 23.04 -13.45 -10.61
N LEU A 142 23.13 -14.23 -9.55
CA LEU A 142 24.34 -14.82 -9.00
C LEU A 142 24.35 -16.32 -9.34
N PRO A 143 25.01 -16.75 -10.40
CA PRO A 143 25.13 -18.15 -10.75
C PRO A 143 26.09 -18.89 -9.80
N ASN A 144 25.99 -20.22 -9.79
CA ASN A 144 26.88 -21.13 -9.05
C ASN A 144 26.83 -21.03 -7.53
N LEU A 145 25.69 -20.64 -6.97
CA LEU A 145 25.45 -20.83 -5.55
C LEU A 145 25.37 -22.32 -5.19
N ASN A 146 25.85 -22.68 -4.01
CA ASN A 146 25.70 -24.05 -3.48
C ASN A 146 24.23 -24.41 -3.24
N PRO A 147 23.78 -25.63 -3.50
CA PRO A 147 22.41 -26.09 -3.29
C PRO A 147 21.86 -25.88 -1.86
N TYR A 148 22.72 -25.68 -0.88
CA TYR A 148 22.32 -25.35 0.48
C TYR A 148 21.58 -24.01 0.65
N TRP A 149 21.62 -23.08 -0.32
CA TRP A 149 20.96 -21.79 -0.28
C TRP A 149 19.44 -21.86 -0.46
N LYS A 150 18.95 -22.92 -1.05
CA LYS A 150 17.50 -23.06 -1.35
C LYS A 150 16.60 -22.97 -0.10
N HIS A 151 17.10 -23.38 1.04
CA HIS A 151 16.31 -23.46 2.29
C HIS A 151 16.36 -22.20 3.16
N TYR A 152 17.19 -21.22 2.78
CA TYR A 152 17.37 -19.98 3.52
C TYR A 152 17.02 -18.79 2.62
N ARG A 153 15.77 -18.73 2.16
CA ARG A 153 15.27 -17.59 1.43
C ARG A 153 15.46 -16.34 2.28
N ASN A 154 16.11 -15.32 1.74
CA ASN A 154 16.39 -14.02 2.33
C ASN A 154 17.54 -13.97 3.37
N SER A 155 18.43 -14.94 3.40
CA SER A 155 19.56 -14.86 4.32
C SER A 155 20.86 -15.31 3.68
N THR A 156 21.92 -14.67 4.08
CA THR A 156 23.29 -15.02 3.72
C THR A 156 23.72 -16.25 4.47
N MET A 157 24.30 -17.22 3.81
CA MET A 157 24.78 -18.41 4.44
C MET A 157 26.27 -18.64 4.24
N PHE A 158 26.88 -19.16 5.30
CA PHE A 158 28.20 -19.72 5.28
C PHE A 158 28.13 -21.23 5.29
N ARG A 159 28.95 -21.86 4.48
CA ARG A 159 29.10 -23.31 4.52
C ARG A 159 29.80 -23.71 5.81
N HIS A 160 29.23 -24.64 6.53
CA HIS A 160 29.94 -25.34 7.58
C HIS A 160 30.71 -26.51 6.96
N SER A 161 32.02 -26.42 6.92
CA SER A 161 32.89 -27.52 6.53
C SER A 161 33.90 -27.75 7.67
N GLN A 162 33.99 -28.99 8.14
CA GLN A 162 34.91 -29.37 9.19
C GLN A 162 34.86 -28.50 10.47
N ASN A 163 33.65 -28.18 10.93
CA ASN A 163 33.41 -27.30 12.09
C ASN A 163 33.82 -25.83 11.86
N ARG A 164 33.86 -25.36 10.63
CA ARG A 164 34.15 -23.96 10.26
C ARG A 164 33.01 -23.36 9.46
N PHE A 165 32.72 -22.08 9.71
CA PHE A 165 31.95 -21.28 8.77
C PHE A 165 32.91 -20.76 7.71
N GLU A 166 32.77 -21.23 6.49
CA GLU A 166 33.54 -20.75 5.35
C GLU A 166 32.62 -19.92 4.43
N ASN A 167 33.12 -18.76 4.02
CA ASN A 167 32.50 -18.08 2.91
C ASN A 167 32.70 -18.92 1.64
N LYS A 168 31.63 -19.20 0.95
CA LYS A 168 31.64 -20.16 -0.15
C LYS A 168 32.27 -19.63 -1.42
N TYR A 169 32.25 -18.34 -1.60
CA TYR A 169 32.76 -17.73 -2.81
C TYR A 169 34.28 -17.66 -2.73
N THR A 170 34.95 -18.44 -3.58
CA THR A 170 36.41 -18.54 -3.62
C THR A 170 37.00 -17.94 -4.88
N GLY A 171 36.21 -17.35 -5.78
CA GLY A 171 36.69 -16.92 -7.07
C GLY A 171 35.93 -15.76 -7.71
N ASP A 172 36.36 -15.42 -8.91
CA ASP A 172 35.83 -14.36 -9.78
C ASP A 172 34.52 -14.79 -10.48
N GLU A 173 33.51 -15.21 -9.73
CA GLU A 173 32.23 -15.58 -10.32
C GLU A 173 31.53 -14.34 -10.89
N LYS A 174 31.02 -14.46 -12.10
CA LYS A 174 30.37 -13.34 -12.79
C LYS A 174 28.99 -13.10 -12.23
N ILE A 175 28.66 -11.85 -12.02
CA ILE A 175 27.33 -11.36 -11.64
C ILE A 175 26.71 -10.68 -12.85
N PHE A 176 25.46 -11.03 -13.15
CA PHE A 176 24.75 -10.54 -14.33
C PHE A 176 23.65 -9.57 -13.91
N LEU A 177 23.55 -8.46 -14.65
CA LEU A 177 22.43 -7.51 -14.55
C LEU A 177 21.56 -7.63 -15.79
N TYR A 178 20.27 -7.77 -15.59
CA TYR A 178 19.24 -7.67 -16.61
C TYR A 178 18.48 -6.35 -16.44
N ALA A 179 18.42 -5.57 -17.49
CA ALA A 179 17.64 -4.33 -17.54
C ALA A 179 16.37 -4.58 -18.35
N GLY A 180 15.20 -4.44 -17.70
CA GLY A 180 13.92 -4.81 -18.29
C GLY A 180 13.54 -4.07 -19.57
N LEU A 181 13.85 -2.77 -19.66
CA LEU A 181 13.47 -1.91 -20.78
C LEU A 181 14.03 -2.34 -22.15
N ASN A 182 15.20 -2.91 -22.19
CA ASN A 182 15.89 -3.22 -23.46
C ASN A 182 15.96 -4.72 -23.77
N ASP A 183 15.30 -5.57 -23.00
CA ASP A 183 15.39 -7.04 -23.13
C ASP A 183 16.84 -7.55 -23.25
N SER A 184 17.78 -6.82 -22.67
CA SER A 184 19.20 -7.12 -22.78
C SER A 184 19.82 -7.39 -21.41
N TRP A 185 20.64 -8.44 -21.35
CA TRP A 185 21.58 -8.59 -20.24
C TRP A 185 22.82 -7.77 -20.56
N ALA A 186 23.11 -6.81 -19.70
CA ALA A 186 24.45 -6.27 -19.72
C ALA A 186 25.40 -7.40 -19.36
N SER A 187 26.35 -7.68 -20.23
CA SER A 187 27.42 -8.65 -19.98
C SER A 187 28.06 -8.39 -18.61
N ALA A 188 28.53 -9.45 -17.98
CA ALA A 188 29.19 -9.49 -16.68
C ALA A 188 29.63 -8.13 -16.15
N MET A 189 29.06 -7.67 -15.07
CA MET A 189 29.43 -6.42 -14.40
C MET A 189 30.88 -6.52 -13.91
N PRO A 190 31.87 -5.90 -14.56
CA PRO A 190 33.28 -6.13 -14.23
C PRO A 190 33.62 -5.62 -12.81
N ASN A 191 32.79 -4.75 -12.25
CA ASN A 191 32.99 -4.17 -10.93
C ASN A 191 32.20 -4.88 -9.82
N LEU A 192 31.35 -5.85 -10.17
CA LEU A 192 30.54 -6.61 -9.22
C LEU A 192 30.97 -8.07 -9.26
N LYS A 193 32.11 -8.38 -8.64
CA LYS A 193 32.64 -9.71 -8.55
C LYS A 193 32.43 -10.29 -7.16
N THR A 194 32.30 -11.61 -7.08
CA THR A 194 32.45 -12.32 -5.83
C THR A 194 33.95 -12.40 -5.54
N GLU A 195 34.39 -11.74 -4.49
CA GLU A 195 35.76 -11.75 -4.03
C GLU A 195 35.85 -12.34 -2.62
N LEU A 196 37.08 -12.53 -2.13
CA LEU A 196 37.25 -13.03 -0.77
C LEU A 196 36.45 -12.18 0.23
N GLY A 197 35.66 -12.86 1.07
CA GLY A 197 34.76 -12.22 2.03
C GLY A 197 33.40 -11.79 1.45
N PHE A 198 33.13 -12.05 0.18
CA PHE A 198 31.80 -11.78 -0.37
C PHE A 198 30.74 -12.60 0.37
N VAL A 199 29.65 -11.90 0.77
CA VAL A 199 28.57 -12.48 1.56
C VAL A 199 27.27 -12.48 0.77
N ASP A 200 26.81 -11.31 0.34
CA ASP A 200 25.51 -11.17 -0.32
C ASP A 200 25.41 -9.91 -1.17
N ILE A 201 24.33 -9.85 -1.96
CA ILE A 201 23.84 -8.65 -2.63
C ILE A 201 22.39 -8.43 -2.23
N LEU A 202 22.09 -7.20 -1.84
CA LEU A 202 20.75 -6.73 -1.52
C LEU A 202 20.39 -5.57 -2.44
N CYS A 203 19.10 -5.34 -2.61
CA CYS A 203 18.54 -4.15 -3.25
C CYS A 203 17.69 -3.41 -2.24
N ALA A 204 17.85 -2.08 -2.15
CA ALA A 204 17.12 -1.27 -1.19
C ALA A 204 17.10 0.21 -1.62
N ASP A 205 15.97 0.88 -1.41
CA ASP A 205 15.83 2.33 -1.53
C ASP A 205 16.36 3.02 -0.26
N ILE A 206 17.69 3.11 -0.17
CA ILE A 206 18.37 3.68 1.01
C ILE A 206 18.30 5.22 1.08
N GLU A 207 17.84 5.88 0.04
CA GLU A 207 17.71 7.35 -0.01
C GLU A 207 16.25 7.81 0.00
N GLY A 208 15.27 6.90 -0.07
CA GLY A 208 13.83 7.21 -0.08
C GLY A 208 13.37 7.89 -1.37
N LYS A 209 14.06 7.64 -2.49
CA LYS A 209 13.81 8.25 -3.79
C LYS A 209 13.02 7.38 -4.75
N GLN A 210 12.48 6.26 -4.28
CA GLN A 210 11.83 5.23 -5.11
C GLN A 210 12.78 4.61 -6.17
N GLU A 211 14.08 4.73 -5.96
CA GLU A 211 15.15 4.10 -6.72
C GLU A 211 15.89 3.14 -5.78
N GLU A 212 16.02 1.88 -6.15
CA GLU A 212 16.76 0.91 -5.35
C GLU A 212 18.23 0.88 -5.75
N TYR A 213 19.07 0.82 -4.76
CA TYR A 213 20.51 0.73 -4.88
C TYR A 213 20.95 -0.71 -4.71
N VAL A 214 21.97 -1.12 -5.45
CA VAL A 214 22.60 -2.44 -5.28
C VAL A 214 23.65 -2.35 -4.19
N ILE A 215 23.53 -3.18 -3.18
CA ILE A 215 24.38 -3.20 -1.99
C ILE A 215 25.12 -4.52 -1.93
N LYS A 216 26.41 -4.49 -2.24
CA LYS A 216 27.30 -5.64 -2.09
C LYS A 216 27.83 -5.70 -0.66
N ILE A 217 27.77 -6.87 -0.04
CA ILE A 217 28.19 -7.10 1.33
C ILE A 217 29.43 -7.98 1.33
N ASN A 218 30.49 -7.51 2.00
CA ASN A 218 31.68 -8.28 2.30
C ASN A 218 31.86 -8.35 3.82
N ASP A 219 32.30 -9.50 4.33
CA ASP A 219 32.56 -9.74 5.74
C ASP A 219 33.88 -10.50 5.92
N LEU A 220 34.85 -9.89 6.60
CA LEU A 220 36.21 -10.39 6.73
C LEU A 220 36.76 -10.15 8.15
N VAL A 221 37.63 -11.03 8.60
CA VAL A 221 38.44 -10.75 9.78
C VAL A 221 39.68 -9.95 9.37
N VAL A 222 39.79 -8.72 9.87
CA VAL A 222 40.93 -7.83 9.65
C VAL A 222 41.46 -7.35 11.01
N ASN A 223 42.74 -7.59 11.27
CA ASN A 223 43.40 -7.23 12.54
C ASN A 223 42.58 -7.66 13.78
N ASP A 224 42.16 -8.93 13.77
CA ASP A 224 41.37 -9.53 14.84
C ASP A 224 39.96 -8.93 15.05
N ASN A 225 39.49 -8.10 14.14
CA ASN A 225 38.12 -7.56 14.14
C ASN A 225 37.33 -8.16 12.98
N ASP A 226 36.04 -8.35 13.22
CA ASP A 226 35.05 -8.70 12.25
C ASP A 226 34.65 -7.41 11.51
N GLN A 227 34.99 -7.31 10.23
CA GLN A 227 34.73 -6.12 9.40
C GLN A 227 33.68 -6.41 8.35
N VAL A 228 32.52 -5.77 8.49
CA VAL A 228 31.47 -5.78 7.50
C VAL A 228 31.60 -4.54 6.61
N THR A 229 31.70 -4.75 5.30
CA THR A 229 31.77 -3.68 4.32
C THR A 229 30.58 -3.73 3.38
N PHE A 230 29.81 -2.66 3.37
CA PHE A 230 28.73 -2.43 2.40
C PHE A 230 29.24 -1.56 1.28
N THR A 231 29.21 -2.04 0.04
CA THR A 231 29.53 -1.26 -1.14
C THR A 231 28.26 -0.96 -1.91
N VAL A 232 27.93 0.31 -2.03
CA VAL A 232 26.69 0.78 -2.65
C VAL A 232 26.98 1.16 -4.10
N TYR A 233 26.14 0.65 -4.99
CA TYR A 233 26.15 0.94 -6.41
C TYR A 233 24.81 1.52 -6.83
N ARG A 234 24.85 2.51 -7.72
CA ARG A 234 23.70 3.02 -8.44
C ARG A 234 23.69 2.39 -9.84
N SER A 235 22.54 1.93 -10.28
CA SER A 235 22.39 1.48 -11.65
C SER A 235 22.31 2.67 -12.61
N ASN A 236 22.94 2.50 -13.75
CA ASN A 236 22.60 3.24 -14.95
C ASN A 236 22.31 2.17 -16.01
N LEU A 237 21.06 2.08 -16.44
CA LEU A 237 20.61 1.05 -17.39
C LEU A 237 21.41 1.03 -18.71
N TYR A 238 22.07 2.15 -19.07
CA TYR A 238 22.86 2.25 -20.29
C TYR A 238 24.34 1.94 -20.08
N THR A 239 24.90 2.23 -18.90
CA THR A 239 26.34 2.10 -18.63
C THR A 239 26.68 1.06 -17.55
N GLY A 240 25.67 0.47 -16.93
CA GLY A 240 25.83 -0.52 -15.87
C GLY A 240 25.89 0.08 -14.46
N LEU A 241 26.42 -0.66 -13.48
CA LEU A 241 26.50 -0.24 -12.09
C LEU A 241 27.71 0.64 -11.81
N GLY A 242 27.46 1.87 -11.36
CA GLY A 242 28.47 2.78 -10.84
C GLY A 242 28.59 2.68 -9.32
N LYS A 243 29.82 2.46 -8.81
CA LYS A 243 30.08 2.51 -7.38
C LYS A 243 29.90 3.93 -6.86
N LEU A 244 29.04 4.12 -5.85
CA LEU A 244 28.88 5.40 -5.16
C LEU A 244 29.85 5.55 -3.99
N TYR A 245 29.78 4.61 -3.04
CA TYR A 245 30.65 4.62 -1.84
C TYR A 245 30.74 3.23 -1.21
N SER A 246 31.63 3.10 -0.22
CA SER A 246 31.68 1.96 0.67
C SER A 246 31.61 2.43 2.12
N ARG A 247 30.98 1.62 2.98
CA ARG A 247 30.91 1.81 4.43
C ARG A 247 31.43 0.56 5.10
N THR A 248 32.41 0.72 5.99
CA THR A 248 33.01 -0.41 6.73
C THR A 248 32.79 -0.20 8.22
N TYR A 249 32.23 -1.22 8.85
CA TYR A 249 31.98 -1.28 10.28
C TYR A 249 32.83 -2.38 10.87
N SER A 250 33.48 -2.10 12.00
CA SER A 250 34.43 -3.01 12.64
C SER A 250 33.94 -3.37 14.04
N PHE A 251 33.85 -4.65 14.32
CA PHE A 251 33.39 -5.19 15.58
C PHE A 251 34.46 -6.09 16.20
N PRO A 252 34.63 -6.08 17.52
CA PRO A 252 35.54 -7.05 18.19
C PRO A 252 35.13 -8.47 17.85
N THR A 253 36.03 -9.26 17.28
CA THR A 253 35.77 -10.66 16.97
C THR A 253 35.78 -11.49 18.26
N VAL A 254 34.65 -12.06 18.58
CA VAL A 254 34.49 -12.98 19.73
C VAL A 254 34.36 -14.43 19.28
N TYR A 255 34.16 -14.65 17.99
CA TYR A 255 34.03 -15.98 17.40
C TYR A 255 35.38 -16.59 17.10
N LYS A 256 35.55 -17.88 17.47
CA LYS A 256 36.73 -18.68 17.14
C LYS A 256 36.28 -19.93 16.41
N ASP A 257 37.05 -20.32 15.39
CA ASP A 257 36.85 -21.60 14.70
C ASP A 257 37.29 -22.79 15.58
N ALA A 258 37.14 -23.99 15.03
CA ALA A 258 37.52 -25.23 15.74
C ALA A 258 39.00 -25.29 16.14
N ASP A 259 39.87 -24.58 15.44
CA ASP A 259 41.32 -24.51 15.72
C ASP A 259 41.64 -23.35 16.68
N GLY A 260 40.62 -22.65 17.21
CA GLY A 260 40.80 -21.51 18.10
C GLY A 260 41.20 -20.20 17.40
N LYS A 261 41.26 -20.17 16.06
CA LYS A 261 41.57 -18.99 15.28
C LYS A 261 40.34 -18.10 15.20
N LYS A 262 40.54 -16.79 15.30
CA LYS A 262 39.47 -15.82 15.15
C LYS A 262 38.85 -15.92 13.75
N SER A 263 37.54 -15.94 13.69
CA SER A 263 36.75 -16.07 12.46
C SER A 263 35.62 -15.06 12.47
N ILE A 264 35.03 -14.79 11.28
CA ILE A 264 33.84 -13.93 11.14
C ILE A 264 32.67 -14.53 11.93
N GLN A 265 31.86 -13.67 12.52
CA GLN A 265 30.58 -14.05 13.08
C GLN A 265 29.53 -14.02 11.97
N PRO A 266 28.93 -15.17 11.63
CA PRO A 266 27.90 -15.21 10.60
C PRO A 266 26.74 -14.26 10.90
N LYS A 267 26.23 -13.60 9.88
CA LYS A 267 25.11 -12.66 9.98
C LYS A 267 24.09 -12.92 8.90
N PHE A 268 22.81 -12.71 9.25
CA PHE A 268 21.71 -12.62 8.33
C PHE A 268 21.41 -11.15 8.06
N TYR A 269 21.12 -10.79 6.82
CA TYR A 269 20.90 -9.41 6.41
C TYR A 269 19.50 -9.26 5.84
N TYR A 270 18.82 -8.21 6.26
CA TYR A 270 17.47 -7.83 5.82
C TYR A 270 17.44 -6.35 5.46
N THR A 271 16.62 -5.98 4.51
CA THR A 271 16.33 -4.58 4.17
C THR A 271 14.96 -4.21 4.70
N GLY A 272 14.78 -2.97 5.13
CA GLY A 272 13.51 -2.45 5.59
C GLY A 272 13.62 -1.03 6.11
N ASP A 273 12.50 -0.33 6.14
CA ASP A 273 12.38 0.98 6.79
C ASP A 273 12.05 0.74 8.27
N PHE A 274 13.09 0.54 9.10
CA PHE A 274 12.90 0.20 10.52
C PHE A 274 12.61 1.43 11.39
N ASN A 275 12.94 2.61 10.92
CA ASN A 275 12.77 3.84 11.69
C ASN A 275 11.57 4.67 11.24
N GLY A 276 10.96 4.33 10.09
CA GLY A 276 9.81 5.01 9.53
C GLY A 276 10.14 6.37 8.88
N ASP A 277 11.38 6.56 8.39
CA ASP A 277 11.79 7.78 7.72
C ASP A 277 11.70 7.70 6.18
N GLY A 278 11.18 6.58 5.66
CA GLY A 278 10.97 6.31 4.24
C GLY A 278 12.20 5.86 3.49
N LYS A 279 13.30 5.64 4.18
CA LYS A 279 14.52 5.06 3.64
C LYS A 279 14.69 3.67 4.19
N MET A 280 15.28 2.81 3.38
CA MET A 280 15.55 1.46 3.86
C MET A 280 16.91 1.39 4.54
N GLU A 281 16.92 0.81 5.72
CA GLU A 281 18.12 0.42 6.44
C GLU A 281 18.48 -1.03 6.16
N ILE A 282 19.67 -1.41 6.62
CA ILE A 282 20.14 -2.80 6.64
C ILE A 282 20.12 -3.31 8.07
N LEU A 283 19.27 -4.29 8.36
CA LEU A 283 19.32 -5.06 9.60
C LEU A 283 20.27 -6.23 9.42
N ALA A 284 21.26 -6.33 10.29
CA ALA A 284 22.12 -7.51 10.43
C ALA A 284 21.85 -8.21 11.76
N VAL A 285 21.58 -9.50 11.72
CA VAL A 285 21.39 -10.35 12.91
C VAL A 285 22.54 -11.35 12.96
N SER A 286 23.42 -11.22 13.95
CA SER A 286 24.53 -12.13 14.11
C SER A 286 24.06 -13.46 14.71
N VAL A 287 24.55 -14.55 14.13
CA VAL A 287 24.31 -15.89 14.66
C VAL A 287 25.22 -16.12 15.84
N HIS A 288 24.68 -16.58 16.97
CA HIS A 288 25.47 -16.96 18.09
C HIS A 288 26.03 -18.38 17.91
N GLN A 289 27.14 -18.67 18.51
CA GLN A 289 28.01 -19.87 18.30
C GLN A 289 27.25 -21.14 17.86
N PRO A 290 27.72 -21.83 16.80
CA PRO A 290 27.06 -23.04 16.28
C PRO A 290 27.06 -24.24 17.24
N PHE A 291 27.65 -24.12 18.41
CA PHE A 291 27.89 -25.23 19.33
C PHE A 291 27.32 -25.03 20.74
N GLY A 292 26.11 -24.45 20.81
CA GLY A 292 25.31 -24.69 22.01
C GLY A 292 25.44 -23.73 23.19
N ASP A 293 26.08 -22.57 23.06
CA ASP A 293 25.95 -21.53 24.07
C ASP A 293 24.74 -20.64 23.78
N THR A 294 23.56 -21.15 24.09
CA THR A 294 22.29 -20.42 23.99
C THR A 294 22.14 -19.31 25.05
N SER A 295 23.11 -19.17 25.94
CA SER A 295 23.07 -18.23 27.08
C SER A 295 23.28 -16.77 26.64
N LYS A 296 23.77 -16.53 25.43
CA LYS A 296 24.03 -15.18 24.93
C LYS A 296 23.12 -14.85 23.73
N PRO A 297 22.29 -13.80 23.81
CA PRO A 297 21.45 -13.42 22.73
C PRO A 297 22.24 -12.94 21.49
N SER A 298 21.71 -13.16 20.31
CA SER A 298 22.25 -12.65 19.05
C SER A 298 22.34 -11.14 19.08
N LYS A 299 23.39 -10.59 18.49
CA LYS A 299 23.52 -9.15 18.30
C LYS A 299 22.78 -8.73 17.04
N CYS A 300 22.01 -7.68 17.16
CA CYS A 300 21.34 -7.04 16.05
C CYS A 300 21.94 -5.66 15.82
N TYR A 301 22.11 -5.32 14.55
CA TYR A 301 22.62 -4.02 14.10
C TYR A 301 21.69 -3.48 13.04
N ILE A 302 21.35 -2.19 13.09
CA ILE A 302 20.63 -1.50 12.01
C ILE A 302 21.54 -0.40 11.49
N PHE A 303 21.89 -0.49 10.20
CA PHE A 303 22.82 0.41 9.51
C PHE A 303 22.07 1.39 8.61
N ASP A 304 22.29 2.67 8.84
CA ASP A 304 21.93 3.76 7.94
C ASP A 304 23.18 4.08 7.08
N LEU A 305 23.21 3.52 5.88
CA LEU A 305 24.38 3.60 5.00
C LEU A 305 24.64 5.01 4.45
N PRO A 306 23.64 5.78 4.00
CA PRO A 306 23.84 7.16 3.55
C PRO A 306 24.53 8.02 4.62
N ASN A 307 24.06 7.95 5.86
CA ASN A 307 24.57 8.75 6.96
C ASN A 307 25.77 8.12 7.69
N ASN A 308 26.20 6.92 7.27
CA ASN A 308 27.29 6.18 7.87
C ASN A 308 27.11 5.98 9.40
N LYS A 309 25.92 5.55 9.78
CA LYS A 309 25.54 5.38 11.20
C LYS A 309 25.09 3.97 11.50
N ILE A 310 25.27 3.56 12.75
CA ILE A 310 24.58 2.45 13.35
C ILE A 310 23.44 3.03 14.18
N LEU A 311 22.21 2.86 13.74
CA LEU A 311 21.01 3.38 14.41
C LEU A 311 20.65 2.55 15.64
N TYR A 312 20.92 1.24 15.57
CA TYR A 312 20.64 0.28 16.63
C TYR A 312 21.78 -0.72 16.76
N GLN A 313 22.16 -0.99 17.99
CA GLN A 313 23.04 -2.08 18.35
C GLN A 313 22.56 -2.66 19.69
N GLY A 314 22.11 -3.90 19.67
CA GLY A 314 21.55 -4.50 20.87
C GLY A 314 21.48 -6.04 20.83
N HIS A 315 21.10 -6.61 21.97
CA HIS A 315 20.91 -8.04 22.15
C HIS A 315 19.41 -8.38 22.28
N VAL A 316 18.60 -7.98 21.32
CA VAL A 316 17.13 -8.08 21.45
C VAL A 316 16.62 -9.48 21.19
N LEU A 317 17.34 -10.26 20.37
CA LEU A 317 16.86 -11.54 19.90
C LEU A 317 17.78 -12.68 20.37
N PRO A 318 17.29 -13.58 21.19
CA PRO A 318 17.95 -14.88 21.37
C PRO A 318 17.68 -15.73 20.10
N PHE A 319 18.39 -15.42 19.02
CA PHE A 319 18.27 -16.14 17.76
C PHE A 319 19.11 -17.40 17.83
N ASN A 320 18.46 -18.56 17.80
CA ASN A 320 19.12 -19.85 17.85
C ASN A 320 19.17 -20.47 16.45
N VAL A 321 20.39 -20.72 15.96
CA VAL A 321 20.64 -21.52 14.77
C VAL A 321 21.16 -22.86 15.24
N GLU A 322 20.32 -23.88 15.20
CA GLU A 322 20.74 -25.23 15.49
C GLU A 322 21.43 -25.87 14.29
N PHE A 323 22.67 -26.30 14.47
CA PHE A 323 23.38 -27.13 13.52
C PHE A 323 23.32 -28.58 13.98
N VAL A 324 22.62 -29.41 13.22
CA VAL A 324 22.55 -30.85 13.51
C VAL A 324 23.76 -31.53 12.92
N GLY A 325 24.65 -32.03 13.81
CA GLY A 325 25.70 -33.01 13.58
C GLY A 325 26.63 -32.86 12.39
N VAL A 326 27.91 -33.05 12.64
CA VAL A 326 29.07 -32.64 11.83
C VAL A 326 29.25 -33.39 10.49
N GLN A 327 28.53 -34.42 10.17
CA GLN A 327 28.90 -35.25 9.01
C GLN A 327 27.95 -35.36 7.84
N GLN A 328 26.69 -35.01 7.99
CA GLN A 328 25.72 -34.97 6.87
C GLN A 328 24.60 -34.01 7.25
N LEU A 329 24.81 -32.75 6.96
CA LEU A 329 23.71 -31.77 6.99
C LEU A 329 22.81 -32.02 5.81
N ASP A 330 21.74 -32.76 6.04
CA ASP A 330 20.57 -32.61 5.19
C ASP A 330 20.10 -31.15 5.33
N PRO A 331 20.16 -30.35 4.27
CA PRO A 331 19.74 -28.94 4.33
C PRO A 331 18.33 -28.78 4.85
N LYS A 332 17.45 -29.76 4.67
CA LYS A 332 16.08 -29.78 5.20
C LYS A 332 16.08 -29.91 6.73
N ALA A 333 16.91 -30.78 7.29
CA ALA A 333 17.00 -30.93 8.74
C ALA A 333 17.52 -29.66 9.42
N ALA A 334 18.57 -29.02 8.90
CA ALA A 334 19.06 -27.76 9.41
C ALA A 334 18.01 -26.63 9.35
N ALA A 335 17.21 -26.58 8.27
CA ALA A 335 16.14 -25.59 8.14
C ALA A 335 15.02 -25.76 9.18
N ASN A 336 14.77 -26.99 9.63
CA ASN A 336 13.69 -27.27 10.60
C ASN A 336 14.08 -26.89 12.03
N HIS A 337 15.37 -26.93 12.35
CA HIS A 337 15.86 -26.65 13.69
C HIS A 337 16.28 -25.19 13.93
N THR A 338 16.31 -24.37 12.88
CA THR A 338 16.69 -22.96 12.98
C THR A 338 15.46 -22.10 13.23
N ASP A 339 15.58 -21.12 14.14
CA ASP A 339 14.60 -20.07 14.31
C ASP A 339 14.34 -19.34 12.98
N LYS A 340 13.13 -18.83 12.79
CA LYS A 340 12.77 -18.06 11.58
C LYS A 340 12.73 -16.58 11.92
N LEU A 341 13.28 -15.77 11.01
CA LEU A 341 13.17 -14.31 11.05
C LEU A 341 12.47 -13.83 9.79
N LEU A 342 11.46 -12.96 9.96
CA LEU A 342 10.69 -12.36 8.88
C LEU A 342 10.66 -10.85 9.10
N ALA A 343 11.11 -10.09 8.10
CA ALA A 343 10.97 -8.64 8.07
C ALA A 343 9.69 -8.30 7.32
N MET A 344 8.75 -7.64 7.98
CA MET A 344 7.42 -7.35 7.45
C MET A 344 6.78 -6.19 8.22
N ASP A 345 5.88 -5.46 7.57
CA ASP A 345 5.02 -4.48 8.25
C ASP A 345 3.86 -5.23 8.90
N TYR A 346 4.01 -5.54 10.18
CA TYR A 346 3.06 -6.37 10.93
C TYR A 346 1.79 -5.63 11.32
N ASP A 347 1.89 -4.34 11.63
CA ASP A 347 0.77 -3.55 12.17
C ASP A 347 0.23 -2.48 11.20
N GLY A 348 0.76 -2.43 9.97
CA GLY A 348 0.29 -1.52 8.91
C GLY A 348 0.71 -0.07 9.13
N ASP A 349 1.75 0.19 9.95
CA ASP A 349 2.20 1.56 10.26
C ASP A 349 3.20 2.13 9.23
N GLY A 350 3.56 1.33 8.23
CA GLY A 350 4.49 1.68 7.15
C GLY A 350 5.96 1.46 7.51
N LYS A 351 6.26 0.99 8.73
CA LYS A 351 7.62 0.59 9.13
C LYS A 351 7.80 -0.92 8.97
N THR A 352 9.04 -1.32 8.88
CA THR A 352 9.37 -2.74 8.89
C THR A 352 9.56 -3.24 10.29
N ASP A 353 8.74 -4.21 10.67
CA ASP A 353 8.84 -4.96 11.92
C ASP A 353 9.63 -6.24 11.75
N LEU A 354 9.98 -6.87 12.86
CA LEU A 354 10.69 -8.13 12.87
C LEU A 354 9.89 -9.20 13.61
N CYS A 355 9.48 -10.24 12.89
CA CYS A 355 8.86 -11.42 13.47
C CYS A 355 9.92 -12.51 13.66
N HIS A 356 10.14 -12.90 14.89
CA HIS A 356 11.04 -13.99 15.29
C HIS A 356 10.22 -15.19 15.76
N ILE A 357 10.31 -16.29 15.06
CA ILE A 357 9.60 -17.53 15.38
C ILE A 357 10.60 -18.53 15.98
N ASN A 358 10.40 -18.86 17.23
CA ASN A 358 11.20 -19.82 17.99
C ASN A 358 10.32 -20.93 18.62
N GLU A 359 10.87 -21.70 19.53
CA GLU A 359 10.12 -22.77 20.21
C GLU A 359 8.94 -22.25 21.03
N ASN A 360 9.04 -21.04 21.56
CA ASN A 360 8.01 -20.45 22.44
C ASN A 360 6.88 -19.76 21.66
N GLY A 361 7.07 -19.51 20.36
CA GLY A 361 6.07 -18.84 19.52
C GLY A 361 6.64 -17.76 18.61
N VAL A 362 5.76 -16.90 18.12
CA VAL A 362 6.10 -15.73 17.31
C VAL A 362 6.29 -14.53 18.23
N ASN A 363 7.48 -13.95 18.20
CA ASN A 363 7.79 -12.71 18.88
C ASN A 363 7.83 -11.58 17.86
N VAL A 364 7.01 -10.57 18.03
CA VAL A 364 6.96 -9.39 17.16
C VAL A 364 7.74 -8.26 17.84
N TYR A 365 8.67 -7.68 17.09
CA TYR A 365 9.47 -6.54 17.53
C TYR A 365 9.23 -5.37 16.58
N THR A 366 8.82 -4.24 17.15
CA THR A 366 8.72 -2.97 16.43
C THR A 366 9.88 -2.07 16.83
N PHE A 367 10.19 -1.10 16.01
CA PHE A 367 11.31 -0.19 16.23
C PHE A 367 10.79 1.24 16.39
N ASP A 368 11.10 1.84 17.54
CA ASP A 368 10.68 3.20 17.87
C ASP A 368 11.87 4.16 17.71
N ALA A 369 11.69 5.26 16.98
CA ALA A 369 12.72 6.28 16.84
C ALA A 369 12.92 7.03 18.16
N VAL A 370 14.17 7.13 18.62
CA VAL A 370 14.58 7.84 19.84
C VAL A 370 15.71 8.80 19.49
N GLY A 371 15.35 10.05 19.15
CA GLY A 371 16.31 11.04 18.65
C GLY A 371 16.96 10.59 17.34
N SER A 372 18.28 10.39 17.33
CA SER A 372 19.04 9.89 16.17
C SER A 372 19.30 8.38 16.20
N SER A 373 18.65 7.66 17.08
CA SER A 373 18.81 6.21 17.28
C SER A 373 17.45 5.52 17.26
N ILE A 374 17.44 4.19 17.28
CA ILE A 374 16.22 3.38 17.34
C ILE A 374 16.28 2.52 18.61
N SER A 375 15.13 2.29 19.22
CA SER A 375 14.95 1.29 20.27
C SER A 375 14.03 0.18 19.77
N ALA A 376 14.40 -1.06 20.02
CA ALA A 376 13.54 -2.19 19.71
C ALA A 376 12.60 -2.46 20.87
N ARG A 377 11.33 -2.62 20.58
CA ARG A 377 10.28 -2.93 21.55
C ARG A 377 9.57 -4.22 21.13
N LYS A 378 9.59 -5.20 22.02
CA LYS A 378 8.79 -6.42 21.84
C LYS A 378 7.32 -6.10 22.09
N VAL A 379 6.47 -6.33 21.09
CA VAL A 379 5.04 -6.06 21.20
C VAL A 379 4.36 -7.14 22.02
N MET A 380 4.44 -8.39 21.58
CA MET A 380 3.84 -9.55 22.23
C MET A 380 4.49 -10.85 21.75
N THR A 381 4.20 -11.95 22.46
CA THR A 381 4.48 -13.31 21.99
C THR A 381 3.17 -14.02 21.66
N TYR A 382 3.04 -14.48 20.43
CA TYR A 382 1.94 -15.34 20.01
C TYR A 382 2.34 -16.80 20.06
N THR A 383 1.69 -17.59 20.90
CA THR A 383 2.03 -19.01 21.14
C THR A 383 1.33 -19.99 20.21
N GLY A 384 0.41 -19.51 19.38
CA GLY A 384 -0.38 -20.35 18.44
C GLY A 384 0.40 -20.83 17.21
N LEU A 385 1.62 -20.34 17.01
CA LEU A 385 2.57 -20.77 15.99
C LEU A 385 3.97 -20.78 16.60
N ASN A 386 4.70 -21.88 16.46
CA ASN A 386 6.06 -22.01 16.92
C ASN A 386 6.93 -22.77 15.91
N LYS A 387 8.22 -22.82 16.14
CA LYS A 387 9.20 -23.48 15.28
C LYS A 387 8.85 -24.94 14.98
N GLY A 388 8.43 -25.71 15.98
CA GLY A 388 8.04 -27.11 15.82
C GLY A 388 6.82 -27.31 14.91
N GLY A 389 5.87 -26.37 14.90
CA GLY A 389 4.73 -26.37 14.00
C GLY A 389 5.07 -26.03 12.53
N LEU A 390 6.32 -25.64 12.27
CA LEU A 390 6.81 -25.25 10.94
C LEU A 390 7.72 -26.29 10.30
N GLU A 391 7.90 -27.44 10.91
CA GLU A 391 8.70 -28.53 10.34
C GLU A 391 8.20 -28.92 8.95
N ASN A 392 9.09 -28.89 7.96
CA ASN A 392 8.80 -29.20 6.56
C ASN A 392 7.64 -28.34 5.96
N ARG A 393 7.49 -27.11 6.41
CA ARG A 393 6.49 -26.15 5.92
C ARG A 393 7.15 -24.87 5.44
N ASP A 394 6.56 -24.28 4.38
CA ASP A 394 6.94 -22.95 3.93
C ASP A 394 6.08 -21.89 4.66
N ILE A 395 6.69 -20.74 4.94
CA ILE A 395 6.01 -19.53 5.41
C ILE A 395 6.05 -18.54 4.26
N LEU A 396 4.90 -18.12 3.82
CA LEU A 396 4.73 -17.17 2.73
C LEU A 396 4.13 -15.87 3.31
N VAL A 397 4.95 -14.82 3.32
CA VAL A 397 4.54 -13.50 3.83
C VAL A 397 3.83 -12.74 2.73
N GLY A 398 2.67 -12.16 3.02
CA GLY A 398 1.89 -11.38 2.07
C GLY A 398 0.71 -10.71 2.75
N GLU A 399 0.12 -9.78 2.06
CA GLU A 399 -1.13 -9.14 2.46
C GLU A 399 -2.29 -9.91 1.79
N TYR A 400 -2.93 -10.81 2.50
CA TYR A 400 -3.91 -11.73 1.90
C TYR A 400 -5.36 -11.31 2.07
N ASN A 401 -5.65 -10.39 2.97
CA ASN A 401 -7.02 -10.03 3.33
C ASN A 401 -7.41 -8.59 2.96
N GLY A 402 -6.47 -7.76 2.51
CA GLY A 402 -6.70 -6.38 2.08
C GLY A 402 -6.79 -5.38 3.24
N ASP A 403 -6.21 -5.68 4.41
CA ASP A 403 -6.29 -4.80 5.58
C ASP A 403 -5.05 -3.90 5.79
N GLY A 404 -4.04 -4.04 4.92
CA GLY A 404 -2.81 -3.25 4.95
C GLY A 404 -1.74 -3.77 5.92
N MET A 405 -1.98 -4.91 6.57
CA MET A 405 -1.01 -5.59 7.44
C MET A 405 -0.50 -6.87 6.79
N MET A 406 0.78 -7.14 6.90
CA MET A 406 1.36 -8.36 6.34
C MET A 406 0.97 -9.59 7.17
N ASP A 407 0.50 -10.63 6.48
CA ASP A 407 0.03 -11.89 7.02
C ASP A 407 1.02 -13.03 6.79
N LEU A 408 0.78 -14.18 7.42
CA LEU A 408 1.56 -15.40 7.24
C LEU A 408 0.69 -16.54 6.71
N LEU A 409 1.00 -17.03 5.51
CA LEU A 409 0.43 -18.25 4.96
C LEU A 409 1.40 -19.41 5.17
N VAL A 410 0.98 -20.42 5.94
CA VAL A 410 1.79 -21.60 6.27
C VAL A 410 1.32 -22.80 5.46
N SER A 411 2.23 -23.38 4.69
CA SER A 411 1.96 -24.54 3.85
C SER A 411 1.68 -25.81 4.68
N PRO A 412 1.01 -26.84 4.10
CA PRO A 412 0.89 -28.14 4.75
C PRO A 412 2.25 -28.78 5.01
N ALA A 413 2.35 -29.61 6.03
CA ALA A 413 3.54 -30.44 6.23
C ALA A 413 3.67 -31.46 5.07
N SER A 414 4.92 -31.75 4.69
CA SER A 414 5.23 -32.80 3.71
C SER A 414 4.98 -34.19 4.30
N THR A 415 3.73 -34.63 4.34
CA THR A 415 3.39 -35.99 4.78
C THR A 415 2.81 -36.81 3.64
N SER A 416 3.19 -38.05 3.56
CA SER A 416 2.75 -39.06 2.58
C SER A 416 1.34 -39.59 2.87
N GLY A 417 0.34 -38.75 2.93
CA GLY A 417 -1.03 -39.20 3.23
C GLY A 417 -2.07 -38.09 3.34
N GLY A 418 -2.60 -37.66 2.26
CA GLY A 418 -4.03 -37.48 2.04
C GLY A 418 -4.78 -36.31 2.63
N GLY A 419 -4.20 -35.24 3.07
CA GLY A 419 -4.99 -34.05 3.44
C GLY A 419 -4.09 -32.85 3.54
N TYR A 420 -4.29 -31.85 2.67
CA TYR A 420 -3.43 -30.66 2.64
C TYR A 420 -4.13 -29.53 3.40
N SER A 421 -3.82 -29.36 4.68
CA SER A 421 -4.34 -28.26 5.47
C SER A 421 -3.35 -27.10 5.46
N TRP A 422 -3.70 -26.03 4.77
CA TRP A 422 -3.03 -24.73 4.83
C TRP A 422 -3.53 -23.94 6.02
N THR A 423 -2.68 -23.11 6.58
CA THR A 423 -3.06 -22.25 7.71
C THR A 423 -2.71 -20.80 7.40
N MET A 424 -3.71 -19.93 7.48
CA MET A 424 -3.56 -18.49 7.41
C MET A 424 -3.45 -17.93 8.83
N TYR A 425 -2.50 -17.06 9.05
CA TYR A 425 -2.33 -16.26 10.25
C TYR A 425 -2.41 -14.80 9.85
N ASN A 426 -3.59 -14.19 10.02
CA ASN A 426 -3.78 -12.77 9.73
C ASN A 426 -3.29 -11.94 10.90
N SER A 427 -2.44 -10.97 10.63
CA SER A 427 -1.93 -10.01 11.60
C SER A 427 -3.06 -9.18 12.21
N MET A 428 -2.92 -8.81 13.47
CA MET A 428 -3.92 -8.01 14.19
C MET A 428 -3.37 -6.68 14.72
N GLY A 429 -2.13 -6.35 14.39
CA GLY A 429 -1.46 -5.11 14.80
C GLY A 429 -1.15 -4.97 16.29
N ASN A 430 -1.47 -5.97 17.11
CA ASN A 430 -1.32 -5.95 18.57
C ASN A 430 -0.44 -7.09 19.13
N GLY A 431 0.36 -7.72 18.26
CA GLY A 431 1.20 -8.87 18.59
C GLY A 431 0.48 -10.22 18.48
N LEU A 432 -0.79 -10.22 18.11
CA LEU A 432 -1.60 -11.43 17.92
C LEU A 432 -1.86 -11.70 16.44
N PHE A 433 -2.28 -12.94 16.16
CA PHE A 433 -2.75 -13.38 14.85
C PHE A 433 -4.12 -14.03 14.97
N SER A 434 -4.98 -13.74 14.01
CA SER A 434 -6.22 -14.49 13.78
C SER A 434 -5.90 -15.70 12.91
N LYS A 435 -6.23 -16.90 13.38
CA LYS A 435 -5.90 -18.16 12.71
C LYS A 435 -7.10 -18.76 12.02
N SER A 436 -6.94 -19.11 10.75
CA SER A 436 -7.89 -19.94 9.99
C SER A 436 -7.16 -21.05 9.25
N SER A 437 -7.85 -22.17 9.00
CA SER A 437 -7.29 -23.29 8.24
C SER A 437 -8.24 -23.68 7.13
N PHE A 438 -7.70 -24.03 5.98
CA PHE A 438 -8.46 -24.46 4.81
C PHE A 438 -7.77 -25.63 4.11
N SER A 439 -8.56 -26.46 3.44
CA SER A 439 -8.06 -27.59 2.66
C SER A 439 -7.76 -27.14 1.24
N GLY A 440 -6.50 -27.22 0.83
CA GLY A 440 -6.06 -26.98 -0.54
C GLY A 440 -5.84 -28.27 -1.31
N THR A 441 -5.94 -28.20 -2.63
CA THR A 441 -5.66 -29.34 -3.53
C THR A 441 -4.17 -29.48 -3.87
N PHE A 442 -3.33 -28.63 -3.32
CA PHE A 442 -1.90 -28.57 -3.63
C PHE A 442 -1.05 -28.96 -2.41
N LYS A 443 -0.03 -29.72 -2.70
CA LYS A 443 0.94 -30.22 -1.71
C LYS A 443 1.92 -29.12 -1.32
N SER A 444 2.53 -29.22 -0.13
CA SER A 444 3.73 -28.49 0.22
C SER A 444 4.90 -28.84 -0.70
N SER A 445 5.99 -28.06 -0.62
CA SER A 445 7.21 -28.27 -1.37
C SER A 445 7.73 -29.70 -1.24
N GLN A 446 7.50 -30.52 -2.21
CA GLN A 446 8.34 -31.67 -2.50
C GLN A 446 9.50 -31.20 -3.38
N ASP A 447 10.54 -32.02 -3.57
CA ASP A 447 11.84 -31.66 -4.15
C ASP A 447 11.83 -30.84 -5.45
N ASN A 448 10.69 -30.63 -6.10
CA ASN A 448 10.53 -29.83 -7.32
C ASN A 448 9.32 -28.90 -7.29
N THR A 449 8.71 -28.65 -6.14
CA THR A 449 7.60 -27.70 -5.99
C THR A 449 8.10 -26.44 -5.31
N GLY A 450 7.74 -25.29 -5.83
CA GLY A 450 7.99 -24.00 -5.22
C GLY A 450 6.73 -23.14 -5.18
N PHE A 451 6.79 -22.08 -4.34
CA PHE A 451 5.73 -21.12 -4.22
C PHE A 451 6.28 -19.71 -4.42
N ILE A 452 5.49 -18.86 -5.05
CA ILE A 452 5.72 -17.44 -5.21
C ILE A 452 4.46 -16.73 -4.72
N VAL A 453 4.62 -15.63 -4.04
CA VAL A 453 3.52 -14.78 -3.61
C VAL A 453 3.63 -13.41 -4.26
N GLN A 454 2.51 -12.95 -4.83
CA GLN A 454 2.44 -11.72 -5.59
C GLN A 454 0.97 -11.38 -5.84
N ASP A 455 0.62 -10.11 -5.88
CA ASP A 455 -0.70 -9.68 -6.38
C ASP A 455 -0.74 -9.81 -7.90
N ILE A 456 -1.30 -10.94 -8.38
CA ILE A 456 -1.33 -11.28 -9.81
C ILE A 456 -2.44 -10.52 -10.53
N ASN A 457 -3.54 -10.27 -9.85
CA ASN A 457 -4.73 -9.67 -10.44
C ASN A 457 -4.88 -8.17 -10.15
N GLY A 458 -4.00 -7.56 -9.33
CA GLY A 458 -4.00 -6.14 -9.01
C GLY A 458 -5.19 -5.73 -8.13
N ASP A 459 -5.69 -6.62 -7.26
CA ASP A 459 -6.79 -6.32 -6.34
C ASP A 459 -6.32 -5.84 -4.96
N GLY A 460 -5.00 -5.68 -4.78
CA GLY A 460 -4.39 -5.26 -3.53
C GLY A 460 -4.15 -6.39 -2.54
N LYS A 461 -4.45 -7.65 -2.90
CA LYS A 461 -4.21 -8.82 -2.08
C LYS A 461 -3.12 -9.68 -2.69
N THR A 462 -2.37 -10.33 -1.83
CA THR A 462 -1.32 -11.24 -2.27
C THR A 462 -1.90 -12.58 -2.71
N ASP A 463 -1.65 -12.95 -3.97
CA ASP A 463 -2.01 -14.25 -4.53
C ASP A 463 -0.88 -15.27 -4.40
N LEU A 464 -1.18 -16.53 -4.62
CA LEU A 464 -0.24 -17.64 -4.57
C LEU A 464 -0.02 -18.23 -5.96
N VAL A 465 1.23 -18.33 -6.38
CA VAL A 465 1.66 -19.11 -7.55
C VAL A 465 2.41 -20.32 -7.08
N LYS A 466 1.84 -21.49 -7.32
CA LYS A 466 2.51 -22.77 -7.16
C LYS A 466 3.17 -23.16 -8.48
N TYR A 467 4.38 -23.65 -8.44
CA TYR A 467 5.04 -24.23 -9.60
C TYR A 467 5.68 -25.58 -9.28
N ASP A 468 5.54 -26.55 -10.19
CA ASP A 468 6.09 -27.88 -10.09
C ASP A 468 6.42 -28.44 -11.49
N THR A 469 6.71 -29.74 -11.58
CA THR A 469 7.06 -30.40 -12.86
C THR A 469 5.92 -30.46 -13.88
N SER A 470 4.68 -30.20 -13.46
CA SER A 470 3.49 -30.22 -14.32
C SER A 470 3.11 -28.84 -14.84
N GLY A 471 3.60 -27.77 -14.21
CA GLY A 471 3.32 -26.40 -14.63
C GLY A 471 3.34 -25.41 -13.48
N PHE A 472 2.82 -24.21 -13.74
CA PHE A 472 2.51 -23.26 -12.69
C PHE A 472 1.01 -22.97 -12.64
N PHE A 473 0.52 -22.73 -11.42
CA PHE A 473 -0.88 -22.56 -11.09
C PHE A 473 -1.04 -21.36 -10.21
N THR A 474 -1.92 -20.45 -10.60
CA THR A 474 -2.25 -19.26 -9.81
C THR A 474 -3.50 -19.51 -8.97
N TYR A 475 -3.45 -19.11 -7.74
CA TYR A 475 -4.54 -19.16 -6.77
C TYR A 475 -4.77 -17.74 -6.26
N LEU A 476 -5.90 -17.14 -6.62
CA LEU A 476 -6.23 -15.78 -6.21
C LEU A 476 -6.68 -15.76 -4.74
N ALA A 477 -6.24 -14.75 -4.01
CA ALA A 477 -6.64 -14.54 -2.62
C ALA A 477 -8.15 -14.26 -2.53
N LYS A 478 -8.80 -14.85 -1.52
CA LYS A 478 -10.24 -14.74 -1.34
C LYS A 478 -10.64 -14.99 0.13
N ASP A 479 -11.08 -13.94 0.82
CA ASP A 479 -11.71 -14.03 2.15
C ASP A 479 -10.96 -14.93 3.17
N ASN A 480 -9.70 -14.65 3.43
CA ASN A 480 -8.82 -15.46 4.27
C ASN A 480 -8.56 -16.88 3.71
N ASN A 481 -8.66 -17.05 2.42
CA ASN A 481 -8.45 -18.30 1.71
C ASN A 481 -7.79 -18.03 0.36
N VAL A 482 -7.34 -19.09 -0.30
CA VAL A 482 -6.86 -19.05 -1.67
C VAL A 482 -7.89 -19.74 -2.56
N GLY A 483 -8.35 -19.04 -3.59
CA GLY A 483 -9.42 -19.51 -4.47
C GLY A 483 -9.06 -20.70 -5.32
N SER A 484 -9.89 -21.00 -6.32
CA SER A 484 -9.66 -22.09 -7.28
C SER A 484 -8.44 -21.80 -8.15
N SER A 485 -7.65 -22.82 -8.45
CA SER A 485 -6.49 -22.69 -9.32
C SER A 485 -6.88 -22.48 -10.78
N VAL A 486 -6.09 -21.68 -11.48
CA VAL A 486 -6.07 -21.62 -12.92
C VAL A 486 -4.71 -22.13 -13.39
N SER A 487 -4.71 -23.16 -14.24
CA SER A 487 -3.47 -23.71 -14.83
C SER A 487 -3.07 -22.89 -16.06
N TYR A 488 -1.81 -22.51 -16.16
CA TYR A 488 -1.36 -21.66 -17.26
C TYR A 488 -0.43 -22.38 -18.22
N ASP A 489 0.73 -22.82 -17.87
CA ASP A 489 1.68 -23.40 -18.83
C ASP A 489 2.41 -24.60 -18.23
N SER A 490 2.93 -25.46 -19.09
CA SER A 490 3.88 -26.48 -18.65
C SER A 490 5.15 -25.76 -18.17
N TYR A 491 5.39 -25.78 -16.87
CA TYR A 491 6.59 -25.24 -16.29
C TYR A 491 7.80 -26.01 -16.83
N PRO A 492 8.81 -25.32 -17.36
CA PRO A 492 10.00 -26.00 -17.81
C PRO A 492 10.70 -26.64 -16.63
N THR A 493 10.60 -27.93 -16.54
CA THR A 493 11.09 -28.78 -15.46
C THR A 493 12.54 -28.54 -15.07
N SER A 494 12.85 -28.75 -13.83
CA SER A 494 14.15 -29.13 -13.24
C SER A 494 15.40 -28.27 -13.44
N LYS A 495 15.41 -27.16 -14.15
CA LYS A 495 16.58 -26.27 -14.32
C LYS A 495 16.17 -24.82 -14.57
N SER A 496 15.20 -24.32 -13.83
CA SER A 496 14.68 -22.98 -14.03
C SER A 496 14.45 -22.26 -12.70
N VAL A 497 14.58 -20.95 -12.74
CA VAL A 497 14.24 -20.04 -11.62
C VAL A 497 13.08 -19.18 -12.08
N LEU A 498 12.00 -19.18 -11.31
CA LEU A 498 10.85 -18.31 -11.53
C LEU A 498 10.92 -17.13 -10.55
N VAL A 499 10.87 -15.92 -11.05
CA VAL A 499 11.02 -14.69 -10.27
C VAL A 499 9.82 -13.79 -10.56
N PRO A 500 9.06 -13.39 -9.53
CA PRO A 500 8.05 -12.35 -9.69
C PRO A 500 8.74 -11.00 -9.94
N THR A 501 8.26 -10.24 -10.92
CA THR A 501 8.94 -9.01 -11.33
C THR A 501 8.03 -8.14 -12.19
N ASP A 502 8.27 -6.85 -12.22
CA ASP A 502 7.69 -5.89 -13.16
C ASP A 502 8.74 -5.41 -14.16
N ILE A 503 8.98 -6.19 -15.19
CA ILE A 503 10.02 -5.90 -16.19
C ILE A 503 9.64 -4.78 -17.14
N ASN A 504 8.34 -4.55 -17.34
CA ASN A 504 7.88 -3.57 -18.32
C ASN A 504 7.67 -2.16 -17.70
N GLY A 505 7.87 -2.01 -16.40
CA GLY A 505 7.73 -0.71 -15.73
C GLY A 505 6.30 -0.20 -15.62
N HIS A 506 5.33 -1.11 -15.66
CA HIS A 506 3.92 -0.73 -15.56
C HIS A 506 3.38 -0.83 -14.13
N ASN A 507 4.25 -1.04 -13.14
CA ASN A 507 3.88 -1.45 -11.78
C ASN A 507 2.84 -2.59 -11.78
N ASN A 508 2.96 -3.45 -12.76
CA ASN A 508 2.05 -4.54 -12.98
C ASN A 508 2.62 -5.80 -12.33
N PHE A 509 2.22 -6.03 -11.09
CA PHE A 509 2.64 -7.20 -10.30
C PHE A 509 2.23 -8.54 -10.91
N SER A 510 1.58 -8.53 -12.05
CA SER A 510 1.13 -9.69 -12.79
C SER A 510 2.20 -10.30 -13.72
N GLN A 511 3.47 -9.94 -13.57
CA GLN A 511 4.54 -10.47 -14.40
C GLN A 511 5.45 -11.41 -13.62
N MET A 512 5.96 -12.41 -14.33
CA MET A 512 6.99 -13.34 -13.84
C MET A 512 8.04 -13.58 -14.91
N VAL A 513 9.27 -13.79 -14.48
CA VAL A 513 10.36 -14.17 -15.36
C VAL A 513 10.85 -15.56 -15.00
N CYS A 514 10.93 -16.42 -16.00
CA CYS A 514 11.56 -17.73 -15.91
C CYS A 514 12.93 -17.69 -16.56
N LEU A 515 13.95 -18.03 -15.78
CA LEU A 515 15.34 -18.16 -16.24
C LEU A 515 15.68 -19.63 -16.41
N LYS A 516 15.96 -20.06 -17.65
CA LYS A 516 16.29 -21.45 -17.97
C LYS A 516 17.18 -21.54 -19.19
N ASP A 517 18.24 -22.38 -19.12
CA ASP A 517 19.10 -22.77 -20.23
C ASP A 517 19.53 -21.59 -21.13
N GLY A 518 19.97 -20.48 -20.51
CA GLY A 518 20.36 -19.28 -21.22
C GLY A 518 19.19 -18.51 -21.84
N LYS A 519 17.96 -18.79 -21.45
CA LYS A 519 16.75 -18.10 -21.92
C LYS A 519 16.07 -17.38 -20.78
N VAL A 520 15.54 -16.22 -21.09
CA VAL A 520 14.58 -15.48 -20.26
C VAL A 520 13.21 -15.61 -20.89
N THR A 521 12.27 -16.16 -20.16
CA THR A 521 10.88 -16.23 -20.60
C THR A 521 10.05 -15.34 -19.68
N LYS A 522 9.40 -14.34 -20.26
CA LYS A 522 8.48 -13.46 -19.56
C LYS A 522 7.08 -14.03 -19.66
N TYR A 523 6.39 -14.06 -18.54
CA TYR A 523 4.98 -14.36 -18.44
C TYR A 523 4.26 -13.13 -17.92
N SER A 524 3.31 -12.59 -18.68
CA SER A 524 2.46 -11.49 -18.27
C SER A 524 1.03 -11.99 -18.14
N PHE A 525 0.43 -11.80 -16.98
CA PHE A 525 -0.96 -12.16 -16.74
C PHE A 525 -1.87 -11.24 -17.54
N THR A 526 -2.63 -11.81 -18.46
CA THR A 526 -3.53 -11.05 -19.31
C THR A 526 -4.88 -10.94 -18.62
N ARG A 527 -5.19 -9.77 -18.10
CA ARG A 527 -6.51 -9.45 -17.59
C ARG A 527 -7.39 -8.95 -18.75
N ASN A 528 -8.48 -9.65 -19.03
CA ASN A 528 -9.59 -9.10 -19.81
C ASN A 528 -10.62 -8.37 -18.93
N ASP A 529 -10.26 -8.06 -17.72
CA ASP A 529 -11.13 -7.67 -16.63
C ASP A 529 -10.77 -6.32 -16.02
N THR A 530 -10.08 -5.47 -16.76
CA THR A 530 -9.71 -4.11 -16.31
C THR A 530 -10.90 -3.30 -15.77
N LYS A 531 -12.12 -3.79 -16.02
CA LYS A 531 -13.37 -3.19 -15.56
C LYS A 531 -14.15 -4.05 -14.56
N GLU A 532 -13.55 -5.15 -14.09
CA GLU A 532 -14.21 -6.04 -13.13
C GLU A 532 -14.61 -5.28 -11.87
N SER A 533 -15.89 -5.45 -11.49
CA SER A 533 -16.51 -4.75 -10.36
C SER A 533 -16.48 -3.22 -10.45
N MET A 534 -15.96 -2.62 -11.52
CA MET A 534 -16.05 -1.19 -11.77
C MET A 534 -17.41 -0.85 -12.36
N MET A 535 -17.97 0.30 -11.95
CA MET A 535 -19.25 0.78 -12.49
C MET A 535 -19.04 1.30 -13.92
N THR A 536 -19.38 0.49 -14.91
CA THR A 536 -19.23 0.84 -16.34
C THR A 536 -20.33 1.77 -16.84
N GLY A 537 -21.39 1.97 -16.08
CA GLY A 537 -22.43 2.93 -16.41
C GLY A 537 -23.63 2.85 -15.49
N LEU A 538 -24.59 3.73 -15.77
CA LEU A 538 -25.87 3.77 -15.09
C LEU A 538 -26.99 4.13 -16.05
N VAL A 539 -28.22 3.73 -15.73
CA VAL A 539 -29.45 4.17 -16.41
C VAL A 539 -30.32 4.87 -15.37
N ASN A 540 -30.63 6.12 -15.59
CA ASN A 540 -31.50 6.87 -14.68
C ASN A 540 -33.00 6.61 -14.96
N SER A 541 -33.85 7.09 -14.08
CA SER A 541 -35.32 6.91 -14.17
C SER A 541 -35.96 7.51 -15.43
N LEU A 542 -35.28 8.36 -16.16
CA LEU A 542 -35.72 8.94 -17.42
C LEU A 542 -35.21 8.18 -18.65
N GLY A 543 -34.45 7.10 -18.46
CA GLY A 543 -33.86 6.30 -19.52
C GLY A 543 -32.60 6.92 -20.14
N VAL A 544 -32.01 7.93 -19.49
CA VAL A 544 -30.67 8.43 -19.86
C VAL A 544 -29.63 7.43 -19.41
N VAL A 545 -28.73 7.05 -20.31
CA VAL A 545 -27.64 6.10 -20.06
C VAL A 545 -26.34 6.87 -19.95
N GLU A 546 -25.62 6.70 -18.85
CA GLU A 546 -24.25 7.16 -18.69
C GLU A 546 -23.31 5.96 -18.76
N LYS A 547 -22.19 6.09 -19.45
CA LYS A 547 -21.13 5.09 -19.53
C LYS A 547 -19.82 5.68 -19.05
N ASN A 548 -19.04 4.86 -18.36
CA ASN A 548 -17.71 5.21 -17.85
C ASN A 548 -16.65 4.37 -18.55
N GLU A 549 -15.58 5.02 -18.96
CA GLU A 549 -14.36 4.39 -19.41
C GLU A 549 -13.26 4.58 -18.38
N TYR A 550 -12.53 3.49 -18.07
CA TYR A 550 -11.47 3.48 -17.08
C TYR A 550 -10.12 3.17 -17.71
N HIS A 551 -9.08 3.81 -17.18
CA HIS A 551 -7.69 3.49 -17.41
C HIS A 551 -6.95 3.37 -16.07
N PHE A 552 -5.87 2.60 -16.06
CA PHE A 552 -4.99 2.58 -14.89
C PHE A 552 -3.89 3.62 -15.03
N ILE A 553 -3.51 4.29 -13.93
CA ILE A 553 -2.48 5.34 -13.95
C ILE A 553 -1.07 4.81 -14.26
N ASN A 554 -0.87 3.50 -14.24
CA ASN A 554 0.37 2.83 -14.64
C ASN A 554 0.39 2.37 -16.11
N GLU A 555 -0.65 2.62 -16.89
CA GLU A 555 -0.67 2.32 -18.33
C GLU A 555 0.22 3.32 -19.09
N THR A 556 1.36 2.84 -19.61
CA THR A 556 2.32 3.69 -20.33
C THR A 556 2.08 3.74 -21.85
N GLU A 557 1.35 2.78 -22.39
CA GLU A 557 1.09 2.68 -23.84
C GLU A 557 -0.13 3.50 -24.31
N ASN A 558 -0.70 4.31 -23.43
CA ASN A 558 -1.92 5.01 -23.75
C ASN A 558 -1.65 6.28 -24.58
N ILE A 559 -2.15 6.29 -25.81
CA ILE A 559 -2.09 7.45 -26.73
C ILE A 559 -2.73 8.72 -26.15
N PHE A 560 -3.53 8.64 -25.10
CA PHE A 560 -4.22 9.78 -24.49
C PHE A 560 -3.53 10.40 -23.29
N ASN A 561 -2.36 9.90 -22.86
CA ASN A 561 -1.64 10.39 -21.68
C ASN A 561 -2.56 10.66 -20.48
N VAL A 562 -3.34 9.66 -20.08
CA VAL A 562 -4.34 9.80 -19.00
C VAL A 562 -3.72 10.26 -17.70
N TYR A 563 -2.47 9.85 -17.44
CA TYR A 563 -1.76 10.18 -16.22
C TYR A 563 -0.32 10.64 -16.46
N THR A 564 0.10 11.63 -15.70
CA THR A 564 1.50 12.07 -15.64
C THR A 564 1.99 11.97 -14.20
N LYS A 565 3.02 11.13 -13.95
CA LYS A 565 3.64 10.96 -12.64
C LYS A 565 4.38 12.22 -12.20
N GLY A 566 4.33 12.56 -10.92
CA GLY A 566 5.20 13.54 -10.27
C GLY A 566 6.45 12.90 -9.67
N TYR A 567 7.43 13.74 -9.29
CA TYR A 567 8.74 13.28 -8.77
C TYR A 567 9.25 14.12 -7.61
N ASP A 568 8.38 14.88 -6.97
CA ASP A 568 8.73 15.89 -5.96
C ASP A 568 8.34 15.49 -4.53
N ALA A 569 7.70 14.32 -4.37
CA ALA A 569 7.30 13.85 -3.06
C ALA A 569 8.50 13.60 -2.15
N GLN A 570 8.34 14.01 -0.89
CA GLN A 570 9.29 13.73 0.18
C GLN A 570 8.57 12.95 1.28
N PHE A 571 9.30 12.04 1.91
CA PHE A 571 8.74 11.25 2.99
C PHE A 571 7.99 12.14 4.02
N PRO A 572 6.83 11.74 4.50
CA PRO A 572 6.16 10.42 4.33
C PRO A 572 5.30 10.27 3.07
N TYR A 573 5.41 11.18 2.12
CA TYR A 573 4.66 11.12 0.86
C TYR A 573 5.49 10.44 -0.23
N VAL A 574 4.81 9.74 -1.13
CA VAL A 574 5.38 9.17 -2.35
C VAL A 574 4.51 9.52 -3.55
N ASN A 575 5.15 9.76 -4.70
CA ASN A 575 4.45 9.86 -5.98
C ASN A 575 4.23 8.46 -6.52
N ILE A 576 2.98 8.08 -6.76
CA ILE A 576 2.64 6.72 -7.17
C ILE A 576 2.27 6.62 -8.65
N GLN A 577 2.56 5.47 -9.22
CA GLN A 577 2.11 5.01 -10.54
C GLN A 577 1.70 3.53 -10.42
N GLU A 578 0.92 3.24 -9.40
CA GLU A 578 0.38 1.92 -9.11
C GLU A 578 -0.85 1.63 -9.99
N PRO A 579 -1.36 0.38 -10.07
CA PRO A 579 -2.53 0.04 -10.88
C PRO A 579 -3.84 0.60 -10.27
N LEU A 580 -3.89 1.91 -10.09
CA LEU A 580 -5.06 2.65 -9.65
C LEU A 580 -5.93 3.01 -10.85
N ALA A 581 -7.17 2.51 -10.87
CA ALA A 581 -8.11 2.83 -11.92
C ALA A 581 -8.68 4.25 -11.77
N VAL A 582 -8.71 4.99 -12.87
CA VAL A 582 -9.31 6.32 -12.98
C VAL A 582 -10.29 6.38 -14.13
N ILE A 583 -11.33 7.21 -14.03
CA ILE A 583 -12.22 7.48 -15.15
C ILE A 583 -11.49 8.35 -16.16
N ASN A 584 -11.35 7.85 -17.39
CA ASN A 584 -10.78 8.61 -18.51
C ASN A 584 -11.85 9.34 -19.32
N ALA A 585 -13.00 8.69 -19.51
CA ALA A 585 -14.11 9.29 -20.24
C ALA A 585 -15.47 8.94 -19.64
N THR A 586 -16.42 9.86 -19.80
CA THR A 586 -17.83 9.60 -19.54
C THR A 586 -18.65 9.98 -20.77
N GLU A 587 -19.62 9.15 -21.13
CA GLU A 587 -20.51 9.35 -22.25
C GLU A 587 -21.96 9.33 -21.79
N THR A 588 -22.76 10.28 -22.22
CA THR A 588 -24.19 10.36 -21.92
C THR A 588 -25.03 10.14 -23.17
N TYR A 589 -25.94 9.19 -23.10
CA TYR A 589 -26.83 8.83 -24.19
C TYR A 589 -28.29 9.12 -23.83
N MET A 590 -29.03 9.68 -24.76
CA MET A 590 -30.48 9.87 -24.68
C MET A 590 -31.13 9.26 -25.93
N ASN A 591 -32.07 8.33 -25.73
CA ASN A 591 -32.71 7.58 -26.80
C ASN A 591 -31.73 6.92 -27.76
N GLY A 592 -30.61 6.42 -27.27
CA GLY A 592 -29.55 5.79 -28.05
C GLY A 592 -28.59 6.74 -28.76
N ASN A 593 -28.81 8.06 -28.69
CA ASN A 593 -27.90 9.05 -29.28
C ASN A 593 -26.95 9.62 -28.23
N LEU A 594 -25.69 9.79 -28.60
CA LEU A 594 -24.67 10.44 -27.77
C LEU A 594 -24.97 11.93 -27.66
N VAL A 595 -25.34 12.41 -26.47
CA VAL A 595 -25.68 13.81 -26.20
C VAL A 595 -24.57 14.57 -25.52
N ASP A 596 -23.74 13.90 -24.74
CA ASP A 596 -22.57 14.50 -24.07
C ASP A 596 -21.45 13.51 -23.91
N ASN A 597 -20.19 13.99 -23.89
CA ASN A 597 -19.00 13.23 -23.52
C ASN A 597 -17.99 14.15 -22.85
N ASN A 598 -17.28 13.60 -21.88
CA ASN A 598 -16.27 14.29 -21.09
C ASN A 598 -15.02 13.43 -20.98
N TYR A 599 -13.85 14.07 -21.03
CA TYR A 599 -12.55 13.43 -20.89
C TYR A 599 -11.83 13.94 -19.66
N TYR A 600 -11.08 13.05 -19.01
CA TYR A 600 -10.34 13.35 -17.79
C TYR A 600 -8.89 12.94 -17.94
N THR A 601 -7.98 13.80 -17.47
CA THR A 601 -6.56 13.49 -17.30
C THR A 601 -6.11 13.88 -15.90
N TYR A 602 -5.08 13.20 -15.42
CA TYR A 602 -4.64 13.29 -14.03
C TYR A 602 -3.13 13.53 -13.98
N ARG A 603 -2.69 14.25 -12.95
CA ARG A 603 -1.27 14.49 -12.71
C ARG A 603 -0.94 14.29 -11.23
N ASN A 604 0.21 13.67 -10.98
CA ASN A 604 0.84 13.53 -9.68
C ASN A 604 -0.10 12.94 -8.62
N ALA A 605 -0.34 11.63 -8.68
CA ALA A 605 -0.99 10.86 -7.64
C ALA A 605 -0.04 10.74 -6.43
N VAL A 606 -0.52 11.07 -5.24
CA VAL A 606 0.29 11.10 -4.02
C VAL A 606 -0.29 10.16 -2.98
N PHE A 607 0.57 9.37 -2.35
CA PHE A 607 0.22 8.49 -1.25
C PHE A 607 1.05 8.84 -0.01
N HIS A 608 0.46 8.73 1.17
CA HIS A 608 1.13 8.95 2.45
C HIS A 608 1.38 7.61 3.13
N ARG A 609 2.63 7.22 3.31
CA ARG A 609 3.03 5.90 3.81
C ARG A 609 2.72 5.65 5.29
N GLN A 610 2.56 6.71 6.08
CA GLN A 610 2.30 6.60 7.52
C GLN A 610 0.80 6.80 7.86
N GLY A 611 -0.10 6.02 7.24
CA GLY A 611 -1.47 5.84 7.67
C GLY A 611 -2.51 6.85 7.14
N LEU A 612 -2.14 7.92 6.38
CA LEU A 612 -3.13 8.79 5.75
C LEU A 612 -3.58 8.28 4.37
N GLY A 613 -2.89 7.27 3.81
CA GLY A 613 -3.26 6.62 2.56
C GLY A 613 -3.19 7.52 1.33
N PHE A 614 -4.04 7.25 0.34
CA PHE A 614 -4.11 8.01 -0.90
C PHE A 614 -4.55 9.45 -0.65
N ARG A 615 -3.75 10.41 -1.14
CA ARG A 615 -3.96 11.84 -0.94
C ARG A 615 -4.57 12.55 -2.16
N GLY A 616 -4.95 11.79 -3.19
CA GLY A 616 -5.49 12.35 -4.43
C GLY A 616 -4.40 12.77 -5.42
N PHE A 617 -4.85 13.50 -6.42
CA PHE A 617 -4.00 14.03 -7.50
C PHE A 617 -3.68 15.50 -7.24
N GLU A 618 -2.51 15.94 -7.69
CA GLU A 618 -2.18 17.37 -7.70
C GLU A 618 -3.03 18.13 -8.72
N GLN A 619 -3.34 17.49 -9.86
CA GLN A 619 -4.16 18.11 -10.89
C GLN A 619 -5.12 17.12 -11.53
N ILE A 620 -6.34 17.58 -11.77
CA ILE A 620 -7.36 16.89 -12.58
C ILE A 620 -7.79 17.86 -13.66
N THR A 621 -7.71 17.44 -14.92
CA THR A 621 -8.23 18.20 -16.06
C THR A 621 -9.46 17.51 -16.61
N HIS A 622 -10.55 18.22 -16.69
CA HIS A 622 -11.80 17.81 -17.31
C HIS A 622 -11.99 18.57 -18.62
N THR A 623 -12.22 17.87 -19.73
CA THR A 623 -12.48 18.47 -21.04
C THR A 623 -13.85 18.03 -21.52
N ASP A 624 -14.74 19.00 -21.80
CA ASP A 624 -16.09 18.75 -22.31
C ASP A 624 -16.10 18.42 -23.82
N LYS A 625 -17.24 18.01 -24.35
CA LYS A 625 -17.39 17.64 -25.76
C LYS A 625 -17.10 18.78 -26.75
N ARG A 626 -17.07 20.03 -26.30
CA ARG A 626 -16.73 21.22 -27.12
C ARG A 626 -15.23 21.48 -27.13
N GLY A 627 -14.45 20.72 -26.34
CA GLY A 627 -13.01 20.87 -26.16
C GLY A 627 -12.63 21.93 -25.12
N TYR A 628 -13.57 22.40 -24.31
CA TYR A 628 -13.26 23.32 -23.22
C TYR A 628 -12.75 22.54 -22.01
N SER A 629 -11.58 22.95 -21.53
CA SER A 629 -10.95 22.31 -20.38
C SER A 629 -11.12 23.10 -19.09
N THR A 630 -11.47 22.42 -18.03
CA THR A 630 -11.42 22.91 -16.65
C THR A 630 -10.29 22.20 -15.92
N VAL A 631 -9.34 22.97 -15.42
CA VAL A 631 -8.17 22.46 -14.68
C VAL A 631 -8.39 22.72 -13.20
N GLN A 632 -8.44 21.66 -12.40
CA GLN A 632 -8.47 21.71 -10.95
C GLN A 632 -7.12 21.34 -10.38
N THR A 633 -6.57 22.19 -9.51
CA THR A 633 -5.29 21.96 -8.83
C THR A 633 -5.52 21.80 -7.33
N PHE A 634 -4.82 20.84 -6.75
CA PHE A 634 -4.93 20.49 -5.33
C PHE A 634 -3.54 20.49 -4.68
N LYS A 635 -3.51 20.50 -3.34
CA LYS A 635 -2.30 20.35 -2.53
C LYS A 635 -2.31 18.98 -1.79
N PRO A 636 -1.88 17.89 -2.43
CA PRO A 636 -1.91 16.55 -1.83
C PRO A 636 -1.13 16.50 -0.51
N TYR A 637 -0.01 17.21 -0.43
CA TYR A 637 0.84 17.31 0.76
C TYR A 637 0.21 18.13 1.91
N LYS A 638 -0.89 18.87 1.62
CA LYS A 638 -1.62 19.69 2.60
C LYS A 638 -3.11 19.31 2.61
N PHE A 639 -3.41 18.12 3.08
CA PHE A 639 -4.79 17.62 3.23
C PHE A 639 -5.61 17.57 1.95
N SER A 640 -4.96 17.54 0.77
CA SER A 640 -5.62 17.54 -0.55
C SER A 640 -6.56 18.74 -0.77
N LEU A 641 -6.17 19.89 -0.22
CA LEU A 641 -6.97 21.11 -0.33
C LEU A 641 -6.99 21.63 -1.78
N PRO A 642 -8.16 22.07 -2.28
CA PRO A 642 -8.24 22.77 -3.56
C PRO A 642 -7.35 24.02 -3.54
N GLU A 643 -6.57 24.23 -4.58
CA GLU A 643 -5.75 25.43 -4.77
C GLU A 643 -6.33 26.35 -5.82
N SER A 644 -6.74 25.77 -6.97
CA SER A 644 -7.36 26.52 -8.03
C SER A 644 -8.33 25.68 -8.86
N GLU A 645 -9.24 26.35 -9.54
CA GLU A 645 -10.10 25.83 -10.59
C GLU A 645 -10.13 26.84 -11.71
N ILE A 646 -9.66 26.45 -12.88
CA ILE A 646 -9.50 27.33 -14.04
C ILE A 646 -10.24 26.73 -15.24
N SER A 647 -11.21 27.45 -15.75
CA SER A 647 -11.94 27.14 -16.99
C SER A 647 -11.81 28.31 -17.97
N PRO A 648 -12.24 28.19 -19.23
CA PRO A 648 -12.26 29.31 -20.18
C PRO A 648 -13.10 30.51 -19.72
N GLU A 649 -14.05 30.28 -18.83
CA GLU A 649 -15.02 31.28 -18.38
C GLU A 649 -14.76 31.82 -16.99
N LEU A 650 -14.10 31.00 -16.11
CA LEU A 650 -14.00 31.30 -14.70
C LEU A 650 -12.66 30.79 -14.14
N GLU A 651 -12.02 31.64 -13.35
CA GLU A 651 -10.81 31.31 -12.58
C GLU A 651 -11.12 31.47 -11.09
N LYS A 652 -10.81 30.45 -10.30
CA LYS A 652 -10.95 30.45 -8.84
C LYS A 652 -9.64 30.08 -8.18
N HIS A 653 -9.29 30.79 -7.10
CA HIS A 653 -8.15 30.48 -6.24
C HIS A 653 -8.56 30.44 -4.78
N TYR A 654 -7.95 29.55 -4.00
CA TYR A 654 -8.26 29.31 -2.61
C TYR A 654 -7.00 29.39 -1.73
N THR A 655 -7.08 30.13 -0.62
CA THR A 655 -6.02 30.22 0.39
C THR A 655 -6.53 29.73 1.73
N TYR A 656 -5.73 28.89 2.41
CA TYR A 656 -6.09 28.29 3.69
C TYR A 656 -5.08 28.58 4.77
N ALA A 657 -5.57 28.82 5.98
CA ALA A 657 -4.78 28.73 7.20
C ALA A 657 -4.89 27.29 7.77
N VAL A 658 -3.76 26.66 7.98
CA VAL A 658 -3.67 25.32 8.57
C VAL A 658 -2.87 25.42 9.86
N SER A 659 -3.45 24.97 10.97
CA SER A 659 -2.79 24.86 12.26
C SER A 659 -2.96 23.45 12.82
N THR A 660 -1.85 22.83 13.25
CA THR A 660 -1.87 21.49 13.86
C THR A 660 -1.54 21.60 15.33
N GLN A 661 -2.39 21.03 16.19
CA GLN A 661 -2.20 20.99 17.64
C GLN A 661 -1.23 19.87 18.03
N SER A 662 -0.76 19.89 19.28
CA SER A 662 0.15 18.86 19.82
C SER A 662 -0.43 17.45 19.80
N ASN A 663 -1.76 17.31 19.85
CA ASN A 663 -2.48 16.05 19.72
C ASN A 663 -2.68 15.60 18.24
N LYS A 664 -1.97 16.23 17.30
CA LYS A 664 -2.05 15.98 15.85
C LYS A 664 -3.41 16.32 15.20
N ILE A 665 -4.34 16.95 15.92
CA ILE A 665 -5.57 17.47 15.32
C ILE A 665 -5.24 18.72 14.51
N SER A 666 -5.58 18.71 13.23
CA SER A 666 -5.38 19.86 12.34
C SER A 666 -6.68 20.63 12.14
N LYS A 667 -6.59 21.95 12.26
CA LYS A 667 -7.66 22.89 11.94
C LYS A 667 -7.36 23.54 10.60
N ILE A 668 -8.31 23.44 9.68
CA ILE A 668 -8.19 23.96 8.31
C ILE A 668 -9.26 25.00 8.10
N LEU A 669 -8.87 26.22 7.74
CA LEU A 669 -9.77 27.35 7.56
C LEU A 669 -9.47 28.02 6.22
N LEU A 670 -10.51 28.21 5.39
CA LEU A 670 -10.42 29.01 4.17
C LEU A 670 -10.28 30.49 4.56
N THR A 671 -9.19 31.12 4.20
CA THR A 671 -8.94 32.53 4.55
C THR A 671 -9.25 33.50 3.41
N GLU A 672 -9.07 33.02 2.19
CA GLU A 672 -9.35 33.82 1.00
C GLU A 672 -9.84 32.94 -0.15
N LYS A 673 -10.77 33.47 -0.93
CA LYS A 673 -11.23 32.93 -2.21
C LYS A 673 -11.28 34.06 -3.24
N VAL A 674 -10.60 33.90 -4.35
CA VAL A 674 -10.64 34.84 -5.49
C VAL A 674 -11.39 34.18 -6.63
N GLU A 675 -12.40 34.83 -7.17
CA GLU A 675 -13.17 34.40 -8.33
C GLU A 675 -13.10 35.48 -9.41
N LYS A 676 -12.66 35.09 -10.61
CA LYS A 676 -12.52 36.00 -11.74
C LYS A 676 -13.34 35.47 -12.92
N ASP A 677 -14.37 36.24 -13.30
CA ASP A 677 -15.11 36.04 -14.53
C ASP A 677 -14.23 36.49 -15.71
N LEU A 678 -13.73 35.52 -16.47
CA LEU A 678 -12.82 35.78 -17.59
C LEU A 678 -13.50 36.40 -18.79
N LEU A 679 -14.81 36.21 -18.94
CA LEU A 679 -15.60 36.79 -20.05
C LEU A 679 -15.85 38.29 -19.83
N LYS A 680 -16.07 38.70 -18.58
CA LYS A 680 -16.35 40.11 -18.22
C LYS A 680 -15.16 40.81 -17.61
N GLY A 681 -14.08 40.11 -17.27
CA GLY A 681 -12.91 40.66 -16.54
C GLY A 681 -13.24 41.12 -15.12
N PHE A 682 -14.27 40.55 -14.53
CA PHE A 682 -14.78 40.93 -13.21
C PHE A 682 -14.23 40.02 -12.12
N THR A 683 -13.72 40.61 -11.04
CA THR A 683 -13.12 39.83 -9.95
C THR A 683 -13.87 40.06 -8.65
N ALA A 684 -14.13 38.98 -7.90
CA ALA A 684 -14.63 38.97 -6.55
C ALA A 684 -13.59 38.32 -5.61
N THR A 685 -13.18 39.05 -4.57
CA THR A 685 -12.26 38.53 -3.54
C THR A 685 -13.02 38.43 -2.24
N SER A 686 -13.20 37.20 -1.73
CA SER A 686 -13.81 36.90 -0.43
C SER A 686 -12.72 36.61 0.59
N THR A 687 -12.73 37.31 1.74
CA THR A 687 -11.84 37.07 2.86
C THR A 687 -12.65 36.67 4.09
N TYR A 688 -12.11 35.73 4.87
CA TYR A 688 -12.81 35.12 6.01
C TYR A 688 -12.05 35.28 7.30
N THR A 689 -12.78 35.51 8.41
CA THR A 689 -12.26 35.43 9.78
C THR A 689 -13.10 34.45 10.58
N TYR A 690 -12.51 33.87 11.62
CA TYR A 690 -13.11 32.75 12.34
C TYR A 690 -12.95 32.97 13.87
N ASP A 691 -13.86 32.37 14.63
CA ASP A 691 -13.70 32.22 16.06
C ASP A 691 -12.74 31.08 16.43
N THR A 692 -12.54 30.89 17.73
CA THR A 692 -11.66 29.80 18.24
C THR A 692 -12.14 28.40 17.86
N TYR A 693 -13.42 28.25 17.58
CA TYR A 693 -14.01 26.94 17.19
C TYR A 693 -14.05 26.71 15.68
N GLY A 694 -13.81 27.77 14.87
CA GLY A 694 -13.80 27.70 13.41
C GLY A 694 -15.12 28.12 12.77
N PHE A 695 -15.99 28.80 13.47
CA PHE A 695 -17.17 29.42 12.87
C PHE A 695 -16.79 30.77 12.24
N PRO A 696 -17.27 31.05 11.00
CA PRO A 696 -16.91 32.28 10.30
C PRO A 696 -17.55 33.51 10.95
N THR A 697 -16.75 34.31 11.62
CA THR A 697 -17.19 35.56 12.25
C THR A 697 -17.37 36.70 11.27
N SER A 698 -16.63 36.68 10.15
CA SER A 698 -16.79 37.60 9.04
C SER A 698 -16.49 36.96 7.71
N GLU A 699 -17.25 37.33 6.69
CA GLU A 699 -16.94 37.19 5.29
C GLU A 699 -17.02 38.55 4.64
N ASN A 700 -15.96 38.97 3.93
CA ASN A 700 -15.92 40.22 3.22
C ASN A 700 -15.66 39.97 1.76
N ILE A 701 -16.60 40.29 0.90
CA ILE A 701 -16.54 40.09 -0.58
C ILE A 701 -16.33 41.47 -1.23
N SER A 702 -15.14 41.66 -1.80
CA SER A 702 -14.77 42.87 -2.52
C SER A 702 -14.77 42.61 -4.01
N TYR A 703 -15.53 43.38 -4.75
CA TYR A 703 -15.67 43.30 -6.21
C TYR A 703 -14.78 44.34 -6.90
N SER A 704 -14.28 43.99 -8.07
CA SER A 704 -13.39 44.87 -8.87
C SER A 704 -14.05 46.19 -9.34
N ASP A 705 -15.37 46.28 -9.30
CA ASP A 705 -16.13 47.53 -9.59
C ASP A 705 -16.32 48.44 -8.36
N GLY A 706 -15.67 48.11 -7.25
CA GLY A 706 -15.77 48.87 -6.00
C GLY A 706 -16.99 48.53 -5.14
N TYR A 707 -17.83 47.57 -5.55
CA TYR A 707 -18.89 47.03 -4.68
C TYR A 707 -18.29 46.11 -3.63
N ASN A 708 -18.82 46.18 -2.42
CA ASN A 708 -18.38 45.36 -1.29
C ASN A 708 -19.58 44.82 -0.53
N VAL A 709 -19.53 43.55 -0.12
CA VAL A 709 -20.52 42.91 0.74
C VAL A 709 -19.81 42.30 1.94
N LYS A 710 -20.14 42.74 3.13
CA LYS A 710 -19.58 42.22 4.37
C LYS A 710 -20.66 41.54 5.19
N TYR A 711 -20.46 40.29 5.50
CA TYR A 711 -21.21 39.53 6.49
C TYR A 711 -20.45 39.58 7.82
N THR A 712 -21.15 39.93 8.91
CA THR A 712 -20.62 39.83 10.26
C THR A 712 -21.56 38.94 11.07
N ASN A 713 -21.04 37.88 11.64
CA ASN A 713 -21.77 36.84 12.32
C ASN A 713 -21.41 36.81 13.82
N THR A 714 -22.42 36.64 14.65
CA THR A 714 -22.26 36.37 16.07
C THR A 714 -22.89 35.03 16.41
N TYR A 715 -22.17 34.22 17.16
CA TYR A 715 -22.61 32.91 17.59
C TYR A 715 -22.87 32.89 19.09
N SER A 716 -23.85 32.08 19.53
CA SER A 716 -24.13 31.88 20.94
C SER A 716 -22.91 31.36 21.69
N SER A 717 -22.72 31.87 22.94
CA SER A 717 -21.72 31.30 23.83
C SER A 717 -22.05 29.83 24.15
N TYR A 718 -21.03 29.01 24.16
CA TYR A 718 -21.14 27.58 24.47
C TYR A 718 -21.41 27.40 25.95
N SER A 719 -22.67 27.31 26.33
CA SER A 719 -23.02 26.83 27.66
C SER A 719 -23.18 25.32 27.61
N THR A 720 -22.55 24.60 28.52
CA THR A 720 -22.84 23.21 28.82
C THR A 720 -24.27 23.12 29.35
N VAL A 721 -25.22 22.97 28.46
CA VAL A 721 -26.59 22.67 28.81
C VAL A 721 -26.72 21.18 29.01
N THR A 722 -27.43 20.77 30.06
CA THR A 722 -27.66 19.41 30.50
C THR A 722 -28.25 18.45 29.46
N ASP A 723 -28.61 18.92 28.27
CA ASP A 723 -29.28 18.13 27.22
C ASP A 723 -28.49 17.95 25.91
N GLY A 724 -27.16 18.11 25.91
CA GLY A 724 -26.32 17.83 24.77
C GLY A 724 -25.40 18.96 24.36
N TYR A 725 -24.45 18.60 23.52
CA TYR A 725 -23.39 19.45 23.03
C TYR A 725 -23.96 20.50 22.03
N ASN A 726 -24.14 21.72 22.48
CA ASN A 726 -24.60 22.83 21.65
C ASN A 726 -23.40 23.66 21.15
N LEU A 727 -22.96 23.39 19.92
CA LEU A 727 -21.93 24.18 19.25
C LEU A 727 -22.58 25.29 18.43
N GLY A 728 -22.26 26.55 18.81
CA GLY A 728 -22.39 27.78 18.04
C GLY A 728 -23.61 27.98 17.14
N TYR A 729 -24.76 28.35 17.70
CA TYR A 729 -25.86 28.84 16.87
C TYR A 729 -25.58 30.28 16.43
N LEU A 730 -25.81 30.54 15.13
CA LEU A 730 -25.82 31.89 14.62
C LEU A 730 -26.96 32.67 15.31
N THR A 731 -26.62 33.67 16.10
CA THR A 731 -27.59 34.51 16.84
C THR A 731 -27.82 35.83 16.17
N ASP A 732 -26.83 36.33 15.45
CA ASP A 732 -26.87 37.60 14.77
C ASP A 732 -26.06 37.58 13.50
N ARG A 733 -26.59 38.12 12.43
CA ARG A 733 -25.90 38.39 11.18
C ARG A 733 -26.20 39.75 10.66
N THR A 734 -25.16 40.55 10.50
CA THR A 734 -25.28 41.85 9.81
C THR A 734 -24.71 41.70 8.41
N ILE A 735 -25.45 42.14 7.39
CA ILE A 735 -25.01 42.20 6.01
C ILE A 735 -24.86 43.65 5.62
N THR A 736 -23.66 44.12 5.37
CA THR A 736 -23.37 45.48 4.95
C THR A 736 -22.95 45.49 3.49
N LYS A 737 -23.62 46.26 2.68
CA LYS A 737 -23.37 46.46 1.23
C LYS A 737 -22.90 47.87 1.00
N THR A 738 -21.73 48.07 0.37
CA THR A 738 -21.16 49.39 0.13
C THR A 738 -20.78 49.54 -1.36
N LYS A 739 -21.01 50.74 -1.90
CA LYS A 739 -20.51 51.16 -3.21
C LYS A 739 -20.21 52.66 -3.19
N GLY A 740 -18.96 53.05 -3.36
CA GLY A 740 -18.52 54.41 -3.14
C GLY A 740 -18.86 54.89 -1.73
N ASN A 741 -19.60 55.97 -1.61
CA ASN A 741 -20.03 56.56 -0.33
C ASN A 741 -21.40 56.03 0.17
N SER A 742 -22.03 55.12 -0.60
CA SER A 742 -23.35 54.57 -0.24
C SER A 742 -23.21 53.31 0.57
N THR A 743 -23.90 53.22 1.68
CA THR A 743 -23.93 52.02 2.54
C THR A 743 -25.38 51.63 2.83
N TYR A 744 -25.63 50.32 2.71
CA TYR A 744 -26.88 49.68 3.04
C TYR A 744 -26.62 48.54 4.02
N SER A 745 -27.41 48.43 5.07
CA SER A 745 -27.29 47.37 6.07
C SER A 745 -28.61 46.66 6.32
N GLU A 746 -28.53 45.34 6.41
CA GLU A 746 -29.62 44.50 6.92
C GLU A 746 -29.10 43.65 8.07
N ARG A 747 -29.94 43.38 9.02
CA ARG A 747 -29.62 42.56 10.20
C ARG A 747 -30.64 41.43 10.34
N GLU A 748 -30.13 40.25 10.47
CA GLU A 748 -30.87 39.02 10.77
C GLU A 748 -30.59 38.67 12.23
N TYR A 749 -31.58 38.80 13.10
CA TYR A 749 -31.45 38.44 14.51
C TYR A 749 -32.22 37.17 14.80
N ILE A 750 -31.53 36.19 15.44
CA ILE A 750 -32.10 34.91 15.84
C ILE A 750 -31.97 34.82 17.34
N PRO A 751 -33.06 35.04 18.12
CA PRO A 751 -33.01 35.01 19.58
C PRO A 751 -32.44 33.68 20.07
N ALA A 752 -31.57 33.74 21.07
CA ALA A 752 -31.02 32.55 21.72
C ALA A 752 -32.14 31.68 22.31
N GLN A 753 -32.15 30.42 21.97
CA GLN A 753 -33.19 29.48 22.38
C GLN A 753 -32.63 28.31 23.17
N THR A 754 -33.46 27.84 24.10
CA THR A 754 -33.16 26.64 24.91
C THR A 754 -33.29 25.32 24.12
N LYS A 755 -33.83 25.35 22.89
CA LYS A 755 -34.02 24.16 22.02
C LYS A 755 -33.30 24.38 20.69
N ARG A 756 -32.84 23.30 20.13
CA ARG A 756 -31.98 23.23 18.92
C ARG A 756 -32.52 23.83 17.61
N GLN A 757 -33.65 24.51 17.60
CA GLN A 757 -34.22 25.16 16.41
C GLN A 757 -34.65 26.61 16.71
N PRO A 758 -34.31 27.58 15.84
CA PRO A 758 -34.81 28.93 15.96
C PRO A 758 -36.32 28.95 15.65
N PHE A 759 -37.12 29.48 16.60
CA PHE A 759 -38.56 29.66 16.37
C PHE A 759 -38.88 30.91 15.57
N VAL A 760 -38.01 31.92 15.62
CA VAL A 760 -38.25 33.23 15.01
C VAL A 760 -36.94 33.74 14.42
N LYS A 761 -37.03 34.25 13.20
CA LYS A 761 -36.03 35.10 12.59
C LYS A 761 -36.61 36.49 12.45
N VAL A 762 -35.88 37.50 12.92
CA VAL A 762 -36.28 38.91 12.79
C VAL A 762 -35.31 39.56 11.81
N TYR A 763 -35.86 40.26 10.82
CA TYR A 763 -35.09 40.98 9.82
C TYR A 763 -35.25 42.49 10.06
N TYR A 764 -34.15 43.22 10.12
CA TYR A 764 -34.08 44.66 10.16
C TYR A 764 -33.43 45.16 8.89
N ILE A 765 -34.02 46.17 8.25
CA ILE A 765 -33.52 46.75 7.01
C ILE A 765 -33.17 48.20 7.28
N ASN A 766 -31.93 48.63 7.04
CA ASN A 766 -31.41 49.98 7.24
C ASN A 766 -31.56 50.53 8.72
N GLY A 767 -31.50 49.68 9.71
CA GLY A 767 -31.61 50.18 11.07
C GLY A 767 -31.43 49.16 12.15
#